data_3aa902f4c75c41b7dd28c19980c3075b
#
_entry.id   3aa902f4c75c41b7dd28c19980c3075b
#
_cell.length_a   1.000
_cell.length_b   1.000
_cell.length_c   1.000
_cell.angle_alpha   90.00
_cell.angle_beta   90.00
_cell.angle_gamma   90.00
#
_symmetry.space_group_name_H-M   'P 1'
#
loop_
_entity.id
_entity.type
_entity.pdbx_description
1 polymer ?
#
loop_
_entity_poly.entity_id
_entity_poly.type
_entity_poly.pdbx_seq_one_letter_code
_entity_poly.pdbx_strand_id
1 'polypeptide(L)'
;MPTALLLEQRVFLLFIIELSIMKTQTYFRYIFSFVLVLLFAGKSLAQTADTTVSITVQGLCVMCKDRIEKAAKGKGVSFAEWSAETKLLKLTFNTKSTTLDKIENRIVAVGHDIGEKKANNAVYEDLPACCHYRDGSGEALMNGSSNGPLIQGVVLEENDKGAFKPLQGASVQWLGTTQGTVTNEQGVFSLHQHSGADQIVISYTGFKSDTIAINPQEAVMVVMAKNGTLQEVKVTARQRSLYISTTNAFRTQVMTEKELYKAACCNLSESFETNPSVDVSFTDAVTGSKQIQLLGLSGNYTQLTVENLPGPRGLATPMGLNYIPGTWVESIQLTKGAGSVANGFESIAGQINVEMKKPETAEKLYANVYVNSMGKTDINLNLAQKVGKQWSTELLLHDAFLYNNMDFNKDMYRDLPTGNLFTALNRWKYEGTNGWMTQFGAKVLTDRKVGGDMNFKANPHRGSTHMYGLGFNTDRYEGFAKIGYVFPEKKYQSIGLQLSGFDHKQDSYFGTTTYNAKQQNFYANLIYQSIINNTNHKFRTGLSYVHDKYHETLNAQHFQRTEAVPGAFFEYTYEYLTKFSVVAGIRADHNSLFGWFATPRVHLRYQPFSNTTVRLSVGRGQRTANIIAENTAVLVSARQFEILGTQNGKAYGLNPEVAWNKGISIDQKFKLFSRDASLGIDFFRNDFTQQVVVDMEDPRKTSFYNLDGKSYSNSFQTELNFSPLYKFDVRLAYRLFDVKSTYDGKLLEKPLLSRHRAFANLAYEKNGWKFDFTINYNSSKRIPSTASNPSALVQPTQSPDYVLMNAQISKTLSGKKPLEIYLGGENLGNYFQQNAIVDPMNPFGSYFDASLIWGPITGRMIYAGFRFKIK
;
A
#
# COMPACT_ATOMS: atom_id res chain seq x y z
N MET A 1 25.67 49.73 21.25
CA MET A 1 24.90 48.50 21.21
C MET A 1 24.92 47.86 19.81
N PRO A 2 26.08 47.43 19.32
CA PRO A 2 26.12 46.45 18.19
C PRO A 2 27.02 45.23 18.44
N THR A 3 27.54 45.00 19.66
CA THR A 3 28.46 43.90 19.93
C THR A 3 27.82 42.61 20.50
N ALA A 4 26.58 42.66 20.97
CA ALA A 4 25.89 41.53 21.54
C ALA A 4 25.24 40.62 20.47
N LEU A 5 24.78 41.18 19.34
CA LEU A 5 24.16 40.39 18.24
C LEU A 5 25.17 39.56 17.44
N LEU A 6 26.43 39.95 17.40
CA LEU A 6 27.53 39.22 16.73
C LEU A 6 28.07 38.02 17.54
N LEU A 7 27.86 38.03 18.86
CA LEU A 7 28.27 36.91 19.71
C LEU A 7 27.27 35.75 19.68
N GLU A 8 25.95 36.03 19.61
CA GLU A 8 24.93 34.97 19.47
C GLU A 8 24.99 34.27 18.13
N GLN A 9 25.23 34.99 17.04
CA GLN A 9 25.41 34.38 15.72
C GLN A 9 26.70 33.51 15.62
N ARG A 10 27.77 33.88 16.31
CA ARG A 10 29.00 33.04 16.35
C ARG A 10 28.83 31.79 17.19
N VAL A 11 28.10 31.84 18.30
CA VAL A 11 27.84 30.68 19.16
C VAL A 11 26.89 29.70 18.44
N PHE A 12 25.91 30.19 17.70
CA PHE A 12 24.99 29.35 16.93
C PHE A 12 25.68 28.70 15.71
N LEU A 13 26.62 29.41 15.07
CA LEU A 13 27.42 28.89 13.97
C LEU A 13 28.46 27.84 14.43
N LEU A 14 29.06 28.04 15.58
CA LEU A 14 29.99 27.10 16.21
C LEU A 14 29.29 25.83 16.66
N PHE A 15 28.06 25.94 17.17
CA PHE A 15 27.24 24.77 17.54
C PHE A 15 26.82 23.94 16.33
N ILE A 16 26.61 24.56 15.18
CA ILE A 16 26.30 23.88 13.91
C ILE A 16 27.55 23.24 13.30
N ILE A 17 28.72 23.84 13.45
CA ILE A 17 29.99 23.33 12.91
C ILE A 17 30.54 22.17 13.75
N GLU A 18 30.40 22.18 15.08
CA GLU A 18 30.75 21.03 15.92
C GLU A 18 29.83 19.84 15.72
N LEU A 19 28.58 20.04 15.33
CA LEU A 19 27.65 18.99 14.95
C LEU A 19 28.01 18.27 13.63
N SER A 20 28.86 18.89 12.80
CA SER A 20 29.27 18.34 11.48
C SER A 20 30.51 17.45 11.50
N ILE A 21 31.30 17.39 12.60
CA ILE A 21 32.64 16.74 12.63
C ILE A 21 32.66 15.42 13.44
N MET A 22 31.54 15.03 14.10
CA MET A 22 31.49 13.77 14.86
C MET A 22 31.09 12.60 13.98
N LYS A 23 31.96 11.61 13.87
CA LYS A 23 31.76 10.36 13.11
C LYS A 23 30.40 9.70 13.41
N THR A 24 29.68 9.36 12.36
CA THR A 24 28.31 8.84 12.31
C THR A 24 27.95 7.70 13.28
N GLN A 25 28.91 6.92 13.74
CA GLN A 25 28.70 5.85 14.74
C GLN A 25 28.35 6.36 16.14
N THR A 26 28.77 7.58 16.50
CA THR A 26 28.56 8.17 17.83
C THR A 26 27.14 8.75 17.92
N TYR A 27 26.60 9.32 16.84
CA TYR A 27 25.23 9.87 16.83
C TYR A 27 24.15 8.80 16.97
N PHE A 28 24.32 7.65 16.35
CA PHE A 28 23.36 6.56 16.49
C PHE A 28 23.30 6.03 17.93
N ARG A 29 24.44 5.98 18.61
CA ARG A 29 24.51 5.62 20.04
C ARG A 29 23.84 6.66 20.93
N TYR A 30 24.01 7.95 20.66
CA TYR A 30 23.38 9.00 21.48
C TYR A 30 21.88 9.15 21.19
N ILE A 31 21.43 9.04 19.95
CA ILE A 31 19.99 9.06 19.62
C ILE A 31 19.30 7.81 20.18
N PHE A 32 19.93 6.64 20.07
CA PHE A 32 19.39 5.42 20.64
C PHE A 32 19.40 5.46 22.17
N SER A 33 20.45 6.00 22.78
CA SER A 33 20.53 6.22 24.23
C SER A 33 19.56 7.28 24.70
N PHE A 34 19.32 8.36 23.94
CA PHE A 34 18.35 9.39 24.26
C PHE A 34 16.91 8.88 24.15
N VAL A 35 16.63 8.06 23.14
CA VAL A 35 15.32 7.38 23.01
C VAL A 35 15.16 6.33 24.12
N LEU A 36 16.24 5.62 24.49
CA LEU A 36 16.22 4.67 25.60
C LEU A 36 16.04 5.38 26.95
N VAL A 37 16.68 6.52 27.16
CA VAL A 37 16.55 7.37 28.36
C VAL A 37 15.14 7.96 28.44
N LEU A 38 14.54 8.38 27.32
CA LEU A 38 13.13 8.81 27.27
C LEU A 38 12.16 7.65 27.55
N LEU A 39 12.52 6.42 27.18
CA LEU A 39 11.74 5.22 27.49
C LEU A 39 11.86 4.80 28.98
N PHE A 40 13.00 5.11 29.65
CA PHE A 40 13.23 4.78 31.06
C PHE A 40 12.93 5.94 32.02
N ALA A 41 12.98 7.19 31.60
CA ALA A 41 12.62 8.36 32.43
C ALA A 41 11.11 8.48 32.71
N GLY A 42 10.26 7.72 32.03
CA GLY A 42 8.82 7.65 32.25
C GLY A 42 8.36 6.83 33.46
N LYS A 43 9.26 6.27 34.28
CA LYS A 43 8.90 5.51 35.48
C LYS A 43 9.26 6.23 36.79
N SER A 44 8.81 7.44 36.96
CA SER A 44 8.79 8.06 38.27
C SER A 44 7.58 8.97 38.40
N LEU A 45 6.74 8.59 39.38
CA LEU A 45 5.71 9.40 40.03
C LEU A 45 4.40 9.66 39.25
N ALA A 46 3.56 8.63 39.17
CA ALA A 46 2.18 8.76 39.60
C ALA A 46 1.78 7.43 40.20
N GLN A 47 1.84 7.27 41.49
CA GLN A 47 1.06 6.28 42.20
C GLN A 47 -0.41 6.61 41.91
N THR A 48 -0.93 6.02 40.82
CA THR A 48 -2.36 6.01 40.59
C THR A 48 -2.98 5.17 41.68
N ALA A 49 -3.91 5.74 42.41
CA ALA A 49 -4.69 5.03 43.42
C ALA A 49 -5.71 4.06 42.75
N ASP A 50 -5.30 3.43 41.68
CA ASP A 50 -6.08 2.47 40.94
C ASP A 50 -5.86 1.07 41.50
N THR A 51 -6.93 0.46 41.99
CA THR A 51 -6.95 -0.89 42.54
C THR A 51 -7.64 -1.82 41.55
N THR A 52 -7.05 -3.00 41.34
CA THR A 52 -7.65 -4.06 40.51
C THR A 52 -8.13 -5.19 41.42
N VAL A 53 -9.41 -5.56 41.30
CA VAL A 53 -10.02 -6.66 42.03
C VAL A 53 -10.78 -7.58 41.06
N SER A 54 -10.92 -8.86 41.46
CA SER A 54 -11.77 -9.83 40.77
C SER A 54 -12.82 -10.33 41.73
N ILE A 55 -14.10 -10.22 41.39
CA ILE A 55 -15.22 -10.55 42.24
C ILE A 55 -16.22 -11.41 41.49
N THR A 56 -16.82 -12.37 42.16
CA THR A 56 -17.86 -13.23 41.58
C THR A 56 -19.17 -12.45 41.43
N VAL A 57 -19.73 -12.42 40.23
CA VAL A 57 -21.05 -11.84 39.91
C VAL A 57 -21.87 -12.93 39.23
N GLN A 58 -23.08 -13.17 39.75
CA GLN A 58 -23.97 -14.17 39.16
C GLN A 58 -24.61 -13.69 37.86
N GLY A 59 -24.62 -14.55 36.87
CA GLY A 59 -25.19 -14.33 35.58
C GLY A 59 -24.93 -15.51 34.65
N LEU A 60 -25.65 -15.68 33.55
CA LEU A 60 -25.60 -16.88 32.70
C LEU A 60 -25.12 -16.57 31.28
N CYS A 61 -25.45 -15.41 30.70
CA CYS A 61 -25.36 -15.18 29.29
C CYS A 61 -24.69 -13.84 28.92
N VAL A 62 -24.52 -13.58 27.65
CA VAL A 62 -23.92 -12.34 27.13
C VAL A 62 -24.76 -11.10 27.52
N MET A 63 -26.08 -11.23 27.63
CA MET A 63 -26.94 -10.12 28.08
C MET A 63 -26.69 -9.79 29.57
N CYS A 64 -26.35 -10.80 30.38
CA CYS A 64 -25.86 -10.58 31.73
C CYS A 64 -24.52 -9.85 31.75
N LYS A 65 -23.59 -10.24 30.84
CA LYS A 65 -22.28 -9.59 30.70
C LYS A 65 -22.42 -8.09 30.40
N ASP A 66 -23.22 -7.74 29.41
CA ASP A 66 -23.38 -6.33 28.99
C ASP A 66 -24.01 -5.50 30.13
N ARG A 67 -25.00 -6.07 30.86
CA ARG A 67 -25.65 -5.38 31.96
C ARG A 67 -24.72 -5.22 33.15
N ILE A 68 -24.00 -6.29 33.56
CA ILE A 68 -23.03 -6.28 34.65
C ILE A 68 -21.92 -5.26 34.35
N GLU A 69 -21.32 -5.32 33.16
CA GLU A 69 -20.23 -4.43 32.79
C GLU A 69 -20.68 -2.97 32.67
N LYS A 70 -21.89 -2.72 32.13
CA LYS A 70 -22.48 -1.38 32.06
C LYS A 70 -22.75 -0.81 33.42
N ALA A 71 -23.29 -1.61 34.34
CA ALA A 71 -23.54 -1.21 35.73
C ALA A 71 -22.23 -0.97 36.49
N ALA A 72 -21.19 -1.80 36.24
CA ALA A 72 -19.89 -1.63 36.86
C ALA A 72 -19.19 -0.34 36.36
N LYS A 73 -19.32 0.01 35.08
CA LYS A 73 -18.76 1.22 34.50
C LYS A 73 -19.41 2.48 35.06
N GLY A 74 -18.59 3.42 35.54
CA GLY A 74 -19.04 4.70 36.11
C GLY A 74 -17.86 5.56 36.51
N LYS A 75 -18.14 6.72 37.17
CA LYS A 75 -17.06 7.65 37.54
C LYS A 75 -16.02 6.95 38.41
N GLY A 76 -14.78 6.94 38.00
CA GLY A 76 -13.66 6.34 38.73
C GLY A 76 -13.37 4.87 38.38
N VAL A 77 -14.11 4.22 37.49
CA VAL A 77 -13.83 2.86 36.99
C VAL A 77 -13.16 2.97 35.62
N SER A 78 -11.94 2.46 35.52
CA SER A 78 -11.13 2.46 34.29
C SER A 78 -11.27 1.19 33.45
N PHE A 79 -11.61 0.06 34.13
CA PHE A 79 -11.79 -1.24 33.49
C PHE A 79 -12.86 -2.06 34.20
N ALA A 80 -13.74 -2.73 33.45
CA ALA A 80 -14.70 -3.69 33.93
C ALA A 80 -14.95 -4.74 32.86
N GLU A 81 -14.65 -6.00 33.14
CA GLU A 81 -14.86 -7.16 32.27
C GLU A 81 -15.35 -8.35 33.06
N TRP A 82 -16.49 -8.89 32.66
CA TRP A 82 -17.11 -10.05 33.29
C TRP A 82 -17.10 -11.27 32.37
N SER A 83 -16.82 -12.44 32.93
CA SER A 83 -16.82 -13.70 32.18
C SER A 83 -18.02 -14.56 32.57
N ALA A 84 -18.83 -14.96 31.58
CA ALA A 84 -19.96 -15.86 31.78
C ALA A 84 -19.52 -17.29 32.17
N GLU A 85 -18.32 -17.70 31.81
CA GLU A 85 -17.75 -19.02 32.11
C GLU A 85 -17.26 -19.12 33.56
N THR A 86 -16.46 -18.15 33.99
CA THR A 86 -15.85 -18.14 35.34
C THR A 86 -16.66 -17.38 36.36
N LYS A 87 -17.72 -16.65 35.96
CA LYS A 87 -18.53 -15.74 36.77
C LYS A 87 -17.73 -14.62 37.45
N LEU A 88 -16.49 -14.38 37.03
CA LEU A 88 -15.62 -13.38 37.61
C LEU A 88 -15.73 -12.05 36.86
N LEU A 89 -15.95 -10.98 37.64
CA LEU A 89 -15.86 -9.59 37.19
C LEU A 89 -14.49 -9.03 37.59
N LYS A 90 -13.67 -8.72 36.61
CA LYS A 90 -12.38 -8.03 36.80
C LYS A 90 -12.62 -6.53 36.70
N LEU A 91 -12.30 -5.82 37.76
CA LEU A 91 -12.49 -4.37 37.90
C LEU A 91 -11.18 -3.67 38.18
N THR A 92 -10.95 -2.52 37.51
CA THR A 92 -9.91 -1.57 37.88
C THR A 92 -10.57 -0.23 38.16
N PHE A 93 -10.40 0.31 39.34
CA PHE A 93 -11.02 1.56 39.73
C PHE A 93 -10.13 2.41 40.62
N ASN A 94 -10.36 3.71 40.63
CA ASN A 94 -9.64 4.67 41.44
C ASN A 94 -10.32 4.84 42.79
N THR A 95 -9.63 4.40 43.85
CA THR A 95 -10.16 4.39 45.25
C THR A 95 -10.45 5.80 45.80
N LYS A 96 -9.88 6.85 45.22
CA LYS A 96 -10.21 8.23 45.58
C LYS A 96 -11.50 8.73 44.93
N SER A 97 -11.96 8.09 43.86
CA SER A 97 -13.12 8.53 43.06
C SER A 97 -14.36 7.68 43.31
N THR A 98 -14.17 6.39 43.62
CA THR A 98 -15.27 5.45 43.90
C THR A 98 -14.82 4.36 44.87
N THR A 99 -15.76 3.66 45.46
CA THR A 99 -15.48 2.50 46.35
C THR A 99 -16.02 1.24 45.70
N LEU A 100 -15.46 0.11 46.05
CA LEU A 100 -15.94 -1.21 45.61
C LEU A 100 -17.42 -1.40 45.96
N ASP A 101 -17.82 -1.03 47.18
CA ASP A 101 -19.20 -1.11 47.66
C ASP A 101 -20.19 -0.34 46.76
N LYS A 102 -19.82 0.86 46.27
CA LYS A 102 -20.64 1.64 45.32
C LYS A 102 -20.78 0.96 43.96
N ILE A 103 -19.74 0.24 43.51
CA ILE A 103 -19.77 -0.52 42.25
C ILE A 103 -20.67 -1.76 42.42
N GLU A 104 -20.52 -2.49 43.52
CA GLU A 104 -21.35 -3.63 43.84
C GLU A 104 -22.84 -3.23 43.93
N ASN A 105 -23.16 -2.15 44.63
CA ASN A 105 -24.54 -1.69 44.78
C ASN A 105 -25.18 -1.30 43.45
N ARG A 106 -24.39 -0.82 42.44
CA ARG A 106 -24.89 -0.57 41.08
C ARG A 106 -25.22 -1.88 40.35
N ILE A 107 -24.39 -2.92 40.54
CA ILE A 107 -24.61 -4.22 39.91
C ILE A 107 -25.83 -4.92 40.55
N VAL A 108 -25.97 -4.84 41.86
CA VAL A 108 -27.14 -5.33 42.58
C VAL A 108 -28.43 -4.61 42.12
N ALA A 109 -28.35 -3.30 41.90
CA ALA A 109 -29.49 -2.49 41.46
C ALA A 109 -30.01 -2.86 40.06
N VAL A 110 -29.21 -3.54 39.21
CA VAL A 110 -29.62 -4.03 37.88
C VAL A 110 -29.96 -5.52 37.86
N GLY A 111 -30.14 -6.16 39.03
CA GLY A 111 -30.67 -7.51 39.15
C GLY A 111 -29.63 -8.63 39.28
N HIS A 112 -28.32 -8.33 39.42
CA HIS A 112 -27.29 -9.34 39.53
C HIS A 112 -26.69 -9.42 40.94
N ASP A 113 -26.58 -10.64 41.45
CA ASP A 113 -25.95 -10.92 42.77
C ASP A 113 -24.41 -10.80 42.61
N ILE A 114 -23.78 -10.14 43.59
CA ILE A 114 -22.32 -9.96 43.60
C ILE A 114 -21.76 -10.24 45.00
N GLY A 115 -20.81 -11.15 45.11
CA GLY A 115 -20.27 -11.58 46.39
C GLY A 115 -21.39 -12.07 47.34
N GLU A 116 -21.53 -11.47 48.50
CA GLU A 116 -22.59 -11.77 49.47
C GLU A 116 -23.88 -10.95 49.28
N LYS A 117 -23.83 -9.92 48.42
CA LYS A 117 -24.98 -9.04 48.17
C LYS A 117 -25.93 -9.63 47.13
N LYS A 118 -27.22 -9.66 47.48
CA LYS A 118 -28.29 -10.15 46.61
C LYS A 118 -29.10 -8.98 46.02
N ALA A 119 -29.43 -9.10 44.77
CA ALA A 119 -30.37 -8.20 44.11
C ALA A 119 -31.77 -8.35 44.64
N ASN A 120 -32.55 -7.26 44.67
CA ASN A 120 -33.96 -7.30 45.06
C ASN A 120 -34.73 -8.27 44.16
N ASN A 121 -35.59 -9.10 44.76
CA ASN A 121 -36.35 -10.12 44.02
C ASN A 121 -37.17 -9.54 42.89
N ALA A 122 -37.85 -8.40 43.08
CA ALA A 122 -38.61 -7.77 42.00
C ALA A 122 -37.77 -7.34 40.82
N VAL A 123 -36.53 -6.81 41.06
CA VAL A 123 -35.59 -6.43 40.00
C VAL A 123 -34.97 -7.65 39.34
N TYR A 124 -34.79 -8.75 40.08
CA TYR A 124 -34.30 -10.02 39.57
C TYR A 124 -35.34 -10.69 38.66
N GLU A 125 -36.63 -10.68 39.02
CA GLU A 125 -37.74 -11.24 38.26
C GLU A 125 -38.00 -10.46 36.95
N ASP A 126 -37.68 -9.18 36.93
CA ASP A 126 -37.69 -8.35 35.68
C ASP A 126 -36.55 -8.64 34.73
N LEU A 127 -35.58 -9.48 35.09
CA LEU A 127 -34.53 -9.90 34.19
C LEU A 127 -35.11 -10.76 33.04
N PRO A 128 -34.54 -10.73 31.87
CA PRO A 128 -34.87 -11.69 30.81
C PRO A 128 -34.71 -13.14 31.32
N ALA A 129 -35.61 -14.04 30.91
CA ALA A 129 -35.63 -15.42 31.37
C ALA A 129 -34.28 -16.14 31.29
N CYS A 130 -33.45 -15.83 30.26
CA CYS A 130 -32.08 -16.37 30.16
C CYS A 130 -31.09 -15.84 31.20
N CYS A 131 -31.48 -14.86 32.02
CA CYS A 131 -30.66 -14.30 33.11
C CYS A 131 -31.08 -14.82 34.50
N HIS A 132 -32.11 -15.67 34.59
CA HIS A 132 -32.60 -16.26 35.86
C HIS A 132 -31.67 -17.41 36.30
N TYR A 133 -30.71 -17.10 37.15
CA TYR A 133 -29.72 -18.05 37.65
C TYR A 133 -30.00 -18.61 39.03
N ARG A 134 -30.99 -18.06 39.81
CA ARG A 134 -31.26 -18.48 41.19
C ARG A 134 -32.07 -19.79 41.28
N ASP A 135 -32.95 -20.02 40.31
CA ASP A 135 -33.88 -21.17 40.27
C ASP A 135 -33.53 -22.21 39.19
N GLY A 136 -32.42 -21.99 38.49
CA GLY A 136 -31.97 -22.87 37.41
C GLY A 136 -32.81 -22.77 36.13
N SER A 137 -33.86 -21.94 36.09
CA SER A 137 -34.70 -21.77 34.90
C SER A 137 -33.95 -21.17 33.73
N GLY A 138 -33.03 -20.24 34.02
CA GLY A 138 -32.14 -19.65 33.02
C GLY A 138 -31.07 -20.64 32.50
N GLU A 139 -30.57 -21.52 33.34
CA GLU A 139 -29.65 -22.60 32.95
C GLU A 139 -30.38 -23.68 32.15
N ALA A 140 -31.61 -24.00 32.47
CA ALA A 140 -32.45 -24.92 31.70
C ALA A 140 -32.77 -24.37 30.29
N LEU A 141 -32.93 -23.06 30.15
CA LEU A 141 -33.09 -22.37 28.86
C LEU A 141 -31.79 -22.31 28.05
N MET A 142 -30.62 -22.25 28.72
CA MET A 142 -29.32 -22.28 28.09
C MET A 142 -28.83 -23.70 27.76
N ASN A 143 -29.21 -24.68 28.59
CA ASN A 143 -28.91 -26.11 28.49
C ASN A 143 -30.05 -26.92 27.91
N GLY A 144 -31.11 -26.28 27.40
CA GLY A 144 -32.22 -26.95 26.75
C GLY A 144 -31.69 -27.97 25.77
N SER A 145 -31.83 -29.25 26.10
CA SER A 145 -31.33 -30.39 25.33
C SER A 145 -31.96 -30.42 23.96
N SER A 146 -31.38 -29.66 23.04
CA SER A 146 -31.55 -29.91 21.62
C SER A 146 -30.40 -30.80 21.17
N ASN A 147 -30.63 -32.12 21.17
CA ASN A 147 -29.78 -33.12 20.50
C ASN A 147 -29.73 -32.93 18.97
N GLY A 148 -29.94 -31.71 18.47
CA GLY A 148 -29.88 -31.39 17.08
C GLY A 148 -28.46 -30.99 16.65
N PRO A 149 -28.10 -31.16 15.38
CA PRO A 149 -26.83 -30.72 14.84
C PRO A 149 -26.63 -29.20 15.05
N LEU A 150 -25.37 -28.80 15.30
CA LEU A 150 -24.99 -27.40 15.48
C LEU A 150 -24.87 -26.73 14.09
N ILE A 151 -25.69 -25.72 13.86
CA ILE A 151 -25.63 -24.88 12.65
C ILE A 151 -24.72 -23.73 12.94
N GLN A 152 -23.74 -23.51 12.05
CA GLN A 152 -22.84 -22.38 12.12
C GLN A 152 -22.99 -21.52 10.86
N GLY A 153 -22.85 -20.21 11.05
CA GLY A 153 -22.89 -19.29 9.93
C GLY A 153 -22.22 -17.98 10.24
N VAL A 154 -22.13 -17.14 9.21
CA VAL A 154 -21.56 -15.81 9.29
C VAL A 154 -22.54 -14.79 8.73
N VAL A 155 -22.70 -13.67 9.42
CA VAL A 155 -23.49 -12.53 8.96
C VAL A 155 -22.54 -11.39 8.61
N LEU A 156 -22.68 -10.88 7.40
CA LEU A 156 -21.82 -9.84 6.84
C LEU A 156 -22.66 -8.63 6.42
N GLU A 157 -22.06 -7.46 6.39
CA GLU A 157 -22.53 -6.31 5.62
C GLU A 157 -21.69 -6.13 4.36
N GLU A 158 -22.27 -5.72 3.28
CA GLU A 158 -21.57 -5.22 2.12
C GLU A 158 -21.36 -3.72 2.28
N ASN A 159 -20.09 -3.28 2.19
CA ASN A 159 -19.81 -1.85 2.16
C ASN A 159 -20.04 -1.29 0.75
N ASP A 160 -20.05 0.05 0.63
CA ASP A 160 -20.26 0.78 -0.63
C ASP A 160 -19.20 0.45 -1.73
N LYS A 161 -18.21 -0.38 -1.42
CA LYS A 161 -17.13 -0.83 -2.32
C LYS A 161 -17.24 -2.32 -2.68
N GLY A 162 -18.35 -2.98 -2.34
CA GLY A 162 -18.56 -4.40 -2.59
C GLY A 162 -17.71 -5.33 -1.71
N ALA A 163 -17.05 -4.80 -0.68
CA ALA A 163 -16.30 -5.62 0.27
C ALA A 163 -17.18 -6.00 1.48
N PHE A 164 -17.13 -7.27 1.85
CA PHE A 164 -17.90 -7.81 2.96
C PHE A 164 -17.19 -7.54 4.29
N LYS A 165 -17.94 -7.04 5.28
CA LYS A 165 -17.49 -6.87 6.65
C LYS A 165 -18.31 -7.75 7.58
N PRO A 166 -17.68 -8.35 8.61
CA PRO A 166 -18.41 -9.04 9.67
C PRO A 166 -19.40 -8.11 10.37
N LEU A 167 -20.63 -8.55 10.56
CA LEU A 167 -21.67 -7.83 11.27
C LEU A 167 -21.80 -8.40 12.69
N GLN A 168 -21.10 -7.76 13.65
CA GLN A 168 -21.14 -8.15 15.06
C GLN A 168 -22.47 -7.76 15.72
N GLY A 169 -23.06 -8.64 16.54
CA GLY A 169 -24.26 -8.38 17.31
C GLY A 169 -25.56 -8.50 16.48
N ALA A 170 -25.50 -9.08 15.27
CA ALA A 170 -26.72 -9.43 14.55
C ALA A 170 -27.47 -10.55 15.26
N SER A 171 -28.76 -10.38 15.47
CA SER A 171 -29.64 -11.40 16.07
C SER A 171 -30.00 -12.44 15.04
N VAL A 172 -29.84 -13.71 15.37
CA VAL A 172 -30.18 -14.89 14.55
C VAL A 172 -31.14 -15.75 15.36
N GLN A 173 -32.38 -15.91 14.89
CA GLN A 173 -33.44 -16.64 15.61
C GLN A 173 -34.16 -17.61 14.68
N TRP A 174 -34.59 -18.75 15.20
CA TRP A 174 -35.52 -19.61 14.47
C TRP A 174 -36.87 -18.91 14.24
N LEU A 175 -37.36 -18.96 13.02
CA LEU A 175 -38.61 -18.30 12.64
C LEU A 175 -39.77 -18.82 13.51
N GLY A 176 -40.50 -17.89 14.12
CA GLY A 176 -41.67 -18.23 14.97
C GLY A 176 -41.29 -18.75 16.37
N THR A 177 -40.04 -18.68 16.76
CA THR A 177 -39.56 -19.11 18.10
C THR A 177 -38.84 -17.99 18.84
N THR A 178 -38.56 -18.18 20.10
CA THR A 178 -37.68 -17.29 20.90
C THR A 178 -36.25 -17.80 21.00
N GLN A 179 -35.97 -18.96 20.39
CA GLN A 179 -34.62 -19.52 20.37
C GLN A 179 -33.74 -18.83 19.31
N GLY A 180 -32.62 -18.29 19.76
CA GLY A 180 -31.72 -17.56 18.88
C GLY A 180 -30.34 -17.37 19.50
N THR A 181 -29.47 -16.74 18.77
CA THR A 181 -28.11 -16.35 19.15
C THR A 181 -27.78 -14.99 18.54
N VAL A 182 -26.62 -14.43 18.88
CA VAL A 182 -26.09 -13.23 18.27
C VAL A 182 -24.71 -13.50 17.65
N THR A 183 -24.38 -12.78 16.60
CA THR A 183 -23.07 -12.90 15.96
C THR A 183 -21.95 -12.28 16.83
N ASN A 184 -20.80 -12.93 16.84
CA ASN A 184 -19.60 -12.44 17.54
C ASN A 184 -18.87 -11.33 16.73
N GLU A 185 -17.69 -10.85 17.20
CA GLU A 185 -16.86 -9.83 16.52
C GLU A 185 -16.46 -10.18 15.10
N GLN A 186 -16.51 -11.46 14.74
CA GLN A 186 -16.21 -11.97 13.41
C GLN A 186 -17.48 -12.21 12.57
N GLY A 187 -18.63 -11.76 13.07
CA GLY A 187 -19.91 -11.98 12.42
C GLY A 187 -20.41 -13.42 12.46
N VAL A 188 -19.75 -14.31 13.23
CA VAL A 188 -20.06 -15.74 13.28
C VAL A 188 -21.10 -16.01 14.35
N PHE A 189 -22.09 -16.85 14.02
CA PHE A 189 -23.06 -17.40 14.95
C PHE A 189 -22.99 -18.93 15.00
N SER A 190 -23.42 -19.49 16.13
CA SER A 190 -23.66 -20.93 16.32
C SER A 190 -25.03 -21.11 16.94
N LEU A 191 -25.88 -21.93 16.34
CA LEU A 191 -27.27 -22.15 16.74
C LEU A 191 -27.59 -23.63 16.61
N HIS A 192 -28.12 -24.24 17.71
CA HIS A 192 -28.60 -25.64 17.66
C HIS A 192 -29.88 -25.72 16.84
N GLN A 193 -30.01 -26.80 16.05
CA GLN A 193 -31.22 -27.04 15.27
C GLN A 193 -32.42 -27.18 16.20
N HIS A 194 -33.50 -26.48 15.87
CA HIS A 194 -34.78 -26.57 16.59
C HIS A 194 -35.69 -27.56 15.86
N SER A 195 -36.27 -28.52 16.61
CA SER A 195 -37.22 -29.47 16.05
C SER A 195 -38.48 -28.73 15.57
N GLY A 196 -38.76 -28.78 14.29
CA GLY A 196 -39.96 -28.15 13.70
C GLY A 196 -39.75 -26.75 13.08
N ALA A 197 -38.52 -26.20 13.08
CA ALA A 197 -38.18 -24.98 12.36
C ALA A 197 -37.05 -25.25 11.35
N ASP A 198 -37.27 -24.84 10.13
CA ASP A 198 -36.35 -24.96 9.00
C ASP A 198 -35.81 -23.61 8.49
N GLN A 199 -36.24 -22.50 9.12
CA GLN A 199 -35.88 -21.14 8.72
C GLN A 199 -35.38 -20.33 9.92
N ILE A 200 -34.36 -19.52 9.68
CA ILE A 200 -33.88 -18.53 10.64
C ILE A 200 -34.16 -17.12 10.15
N VAL A 201 -34.46 -16.21 11.07
CA VAL A 201 -34.56 -14.78 10.85
C VAL A 201 -33.34 -14.11 11.36
N ILE A 202 -32.70 -13.32 10.53
CA ILE A 202 -31.54 -12.52 10.88
C ILE A 202 -31.96 -11.06 10.88
N SER A 203 -31.68 -10.37 11.99
CA SER A 203 -32.02 -8.95 12.12
C SER A 203 -30.86 -8.17 12.75
N TYR A 204 -30.69 -6.93 12.31
CA TYR A 204 -29.73 -5.99 12.86
C TYR A 204 -30.25 -4.57 12.70
N THR A 205 -29.99 -3.70 13.67
CA THR A 205 -30.46 -2.30 13.64
C THR A 205 -29.88 -1.55 12.45
N GLY A 206 -30.73 -1.00 11.60
CA GLY A 206 -30.35 -0.29 10.37
C GLY A 206 -30.26 -1.17 9.12
N PHE A 207 -30.57 -2.47 9.22
CA PHE A 207 -30.60 -3.40 8.11
C PHE A 207 -31.99 -4.01 7.91
N LYS A 208 -32.28 -4.41 6.70
CA LYS A 208 -33.50 -5.17 6.39
C LYS A 208 -33.34 -6.57 6.95
N SER A 209 -34.29 -7.00 7.78
CA SER A 209 -34.29 -8.39 8.28
C SER A 209 -34.40 -9.38 7.10
N ASP A 210 -33.62 -10.44 7.17
CA ASP A 210 -33.61 -11.50 6.17
C ASP A 210 -34.07 -12.83 6.79
N THR A 211 -34.79 -13.63 6.02
CA THR A 211 -35.30 -14.95 6.44
C THR A 211 -34.78 -16.00 5.48
N ILE A 212 -34.03 -16.98 5.99
CA ILE A 212 -33.41 -18.01 5.17
C ILE A 212 -33.74 -19.41 5.65
N ALA A 213 -33.94 -20.29 4.69
CA ALA A 213 -34.08 -21.73 4.95
C ALA A 213 -32.68 -22.33 5.26
N ILE A 214 -32.64 -23.20 6.26
CA ILE A 214 -31.42 -23.82 6.75
C ILE A 214 -31.34 -25.28 6.32
N ASN A 215 -30.22 -25.62 5.71
CA ASN A 215 -29.81 -27.02 5.57
C ASN A 215 -28.77 -27.30 6.67
N PRO A 216 -29.03 -28.23 7.61
CA PRO A 216 -28.15 -28.49 8.74
C PRO A 216 -26.73 -28.97 8.38
N GLN A 217 -26.51 -29.36 7.14
CA GLN A 217 -25.20 -29.83 6.65
C GLN A 217 -24.37 -28.74 5.98
N GLU A 218 -24.89 -27.52 5.88
CA GLU A 218 -24.24 -26.41 5.20
C GLU A 218 -24.00 -25.22 6.13
N ALA A 219 -22.80 -24.62 6.05
CA ALA A 219 -22.53 -23.37 6.74
C ALA A 219 -23.27 -22.21 6.07
N VAL A 220 -23.94 -21.39 6.88
CA VAL A 220 -24.80 -20.30 6.41
C VAL A 220 -24.00 -19.01 6.28
N MET A 221 -24.00 -18.37 5.12
CA MET A 221 -23.49 -17.01 4.95
C MET A 221 -24.61 -16.07 4.51
N VAL A 222 -24.81 -14.99 5.26
CA VAL A 222 -25.82 -13.98 4.99
C VAL A 222 -25.16 -12.62 4.83
N VAL A 223 -25.47 -11.93 3.73
CA VAL A 223 -25.11 -10.54 3.52
C VAL A 223 -26.36 -9.69 3.70
N MET A 224 -26.40 -8.89 4.79
CA MET A 224 -27.53 -8.06 5.10
C MET A 224 -27.55 -6.77 4.29
N ALA A 225 -28.71 -6.41 3.73
CA ALA A 225 -28.95 -5.17 3.01
C ALA A 225 -29.36 -4.05 3.98
N LYS A 226 -28.75 -2.86 3.84
CA LYS A 226 -29.08 -1.67 4.65
C LYS A 226 -30.49 -1.16 4.33
N ASN A 227 -31.23 -0.72 5.34
CA ASN A 227 -32.50 -0.03 5.15
C ASN A 227 -32.27 1.39 4.60
N GLY A 228 -32.88 1.74 3.47
CA GLY A 228 -32.65 2.98 2.74
C GLY A 228 -33.14 4.29 3.39
N THR A 229 -33.45 4.35 4.68
CA THR A 229 -34.10 5.53 5.31
C THR A 229 -33.66 5.83 6.76
N LEU A 230 -32.48 5.51 7.18
CA LEU A 230 -31.94 6.04 8.44
C LEU A 230 -30.78 6.96 8.13
N GLN A 231 -30.86 8.22 8.64
CA GLN A 231 -29.70 9.10 8.64
C GLN A 231 -28.53 8.39 9.30
N GLU A 232 -27.48 8.21 8.55
CA GLU A 232 -26.24 7.59 8.97
C GLU A 232 -25.70 8.28 10.22
N VAL A 233 -25.82 7.63 11.38
CA VAL A 233 -25.00 7.99 12.54
C VAL A 233 -23.59 7.56 12.17
N LYS A 234 -22.86 8.48 11.61
CA LYS A 234 -21.47 8.32 11.25
C LYS A 234 -20.63 8.09 12.50
N VAL A 235 -20.55 6.86 12.99
CA VAL A 235 -19.48 6.45 13.87
C VAL A 235 -18.22 6.47 13.03
N THR A 236 -17.56 7.60 12.98
CA THR A 236 -16.26 7.73 12.35
C THR A 236 -15.22 6.99 13.20
N ALA A 237 -15.17 5.68 13.05
CA ALA A 237 -13.97 4.96 13.43
C ALA A 237 -12.82 5.61 12.68
N ARG A 238 -11.80 6.10 13.41
CA ARG A 238 -10.62 6.75 12.81
C ARG A 238 -9.94 5.76 11.86
N GLN A 239 -10.20 5.89 10.57
CA GLN A 239 -9.55 5.06 9.56
C GLN A 239 -8.05 5.37 9.59
N ARG A 240 -7.22 4.37 9.88
CA ARG A 240 -5.77 4.52 9.82
C ARG A 240 -5.35 4.88 8.40
N SER A 241 -4.39 5.79 8.26
CA SER A 241 -3.86 6.23 6.96
C SER A 241 -3.17 5.08 6.20
N LEU A 242 -2.56 4.17 6.95
CA LEU A 242 -1.91 2.95 6.47
C LEU A 242 -2.31 1.77 7.34
N TYR A 243 -2.69 0.65 6.75
CA TYR A 243 -3.00 -0.58 7.49
C TYR A 243 -2.70 -1.83 6.67
N ILE A 244 -2.43 -2.94 7.38
CA ILE A 244 -2.30 -4.25 6.76
C ILE A 244 -3.67 -4.93 6.79
N SER A 245 -4.12 -5.42 5.64
CA SER A 245 -5.35 -6.21 5.55
C SER A 245 -5.24 -7.46 6.43
N THR A 246 -6.12 -7.61 7.41
CA THR A 246 -6.10 -8.77 8.34
C THR A 246 -6.91 -9.94 7.83
N THR A 247 -7.83 -9.72 6.91
CA THR A 247 -8.73 -10.73 6.35
C THR A 247 -8.17 -11.42 5.10
N ASN A 248 -7.21 -10.81 4.42
CA ASN A 248 -6.65 -11.34 3.19
C ASN A 248 -5.50 -12.31 3.46
N ALA A 249 -5.43 -13.43 2.71
CA ALA A 249 -4.29 -14.36 2.75
C ALA A 249 -3.00 -13.70 2.23
N PHE A 250 -3.13 -12.78 1.30
CA PHE A 250 -2.01 -11.96 0.81
C PHE A 250 -1.56 -10.95 1.87
N ARG A 251 -0.23 -10.73 1.97
CA ARG A 251 0.30 -9.64 2.79
C ARG A 251 0.12 -8.31 2.06
N THR A 252 -1.07 -7.76 2.15
CA THR A 252 -1.43 -6.51 1.48
C THR A 252 -1.47 -5.35 2.47
N GLN A 253 -0.64 -4.34 2.22
CA GLN A 253 -0.64 -3.06 2.90
C GLN A 253 -1.47 -2.07 2.08
N VAL A 254 -2.44 -1.41 2.71
CA VAL A 254 -3.32 -0.44 2.06
C VAL A 254 -2.93 0.96 2.51
N MET A 255 -2.53 1.80 1.56
CA MET A 255 -2.29 3.23 1.72
C MET A 255 -3.56 3.96 1.30
N THR A 256 -4.20 4.66 2.22
CA THR A 256 -5.42 5.43 1.91
C THR A 256 -5.09 6.85 1.44
N GLU A 257 -6.06 7.58 0.92
CA GLU A 257 -5.94 9.00 0.55
C GLU A 257 -5.30 9.84 1.69
N LYS A 258 -5.56 9.51 2.96
CA LYS A 258 -4.92 10.18 4.12
C LYS A 258 -3.41 9.98 4.19
N GLU A 259 -2.91 8.81 3.80
CA GLU A 259 -1.46 8.57 3.73
C GLU A 259 -0.85 9.35 2.58
N LEU A 260 -1.52 9.36 1.42
CA LEU A 260 -1.07 10.10 0.25
C LEU A 260 -0.97 11.61 0.48
N TYR A 261 -1.79 12.16 1.38
CA TYR A 261 -1.80 13.58 1.72
C TYR A 261 -0.76 13.99 2.78
N LYS A 262 0.04 13.07 3.31
CA LYS A 262 1.16 13.40 4.23
C LYS A 262 2.35 14.04 3.52
N ALA A 263 2.49 13.82 2.22
CA ALA A 263 3.40 14.52 1.34
C ALA A 263 2.60 15.18 0.21
N ALA A 264 3.18 16.10 -0.52
CA ALA A 264 2.56 16.63 -1.73
C ALA A 264 2.72 15.61 -2.85
N CYS A 265 1.83 14.61 -2.90
CA CYS A 265 1.87 13.55 -3.91
C CYS A 265 1.41 14.10 -5.26
N CYS A 266 2.34 14.59 -6.06
CA CYS A 266 2.06 15.04 -7.42
C CYS A 266 1.85 13.86 -8.36
N ASN A 267 2.57 12.74 -8.12
CA ASN A 267 2.52 11.54 -8.93
C ASN A 267 2.69 10.27 -8.07
N LEU A 268 2.58 9.09 -8.72
CA LEU A 268 2.64 7.81 -8.01
C LEU A 268 3.99 7.56 -7.33
N SER A 269 5.13 8.02 -7.89
CA SER A 269 6.44 7.80 -7.26
C SER A 269 6.55 8.51 -5.91
N GLU A 270 6.09 9.75 -5.83
CA GLU A 270 6.09 10.56 -4.61
C GLU A 270 5.14 10.00 -3.54
N SER A 271 4.09 9.27 -3.95
CA SER A 271 3.17 8.57 -3.05
C SER A 271 3.86 7.54 -2.13
N PHE A 272 5.03 7.04 -2.50
CA PHE A 272 5.77 6.04 -1.72
C PHE A 272 6.83 6.62 -0.78
N GLU A 273 7.12 7.91 -0.82
CA GLU A 273 8.17 8.53 0.02
C GLU A 273 7.91 8.40 1.52
N THR A 274 6.64 8.32 1.93
CA THR A 274 6.22 8.06 3.32
C THR A 274 6.04 6.58 3.64
N ASN A 275 6.36 5.66 2.70
CA ASN A 275 6.21 4.22 2.87
C ASN A 275 7.58 3.55 3.15
N PRO A 276 7.73 2.79 4.26
CA PRO A 276 9.00 2.14 4.57
C PRO A 276 9.30 0.92 3.69
N SER A 277 8.32 0.35 2.99
CA SER A 277 8.45 -0.88 2.21
C SER A 277 8.92 -0.66 0.77
N VAL A 278 8.74 0.54 0.24
CA VAL A 278 9.10 0.91 -1.14
C VAL A 278 10.18 1.99 -1.10
N ASP A 279 11.24 1.80 -1.86
CA ASP A 279 12.23 2.85 -2.12
C ASP A 279 11.86 3.58 -3.39
N VAL A 280 12.13 4.87 -3.40
CA VAL A 280 12.06 5.72 -4.58
C VAL A 280 13.43 6.37 -4.78
N SER A 281 13.96 6.31 -5.98
CA SER A 281 15.24 6.93 -6.33
C SER A 281 15.21 7.44 -7.77
N PHE A 282 16.01 8.47 -8.05
CA PHE A 282 16.31 8.86 -9.40
C PHE A 282 17.12 7.76 -10.10
N THR A 283 16.95 7.61 -11.41
CA THR A 283 17.69 6.63 -12.22
C THR A 283 19.01 7.19 -12.73
N ASP A 284 19.05 8.51 -12.94
CA ASP A 284 20.19 9.25 -13.48
C ASP A 284 20.10 10.74 -13.07
N ALA A 285 21.14 11.50 -13.40
CA ALA A 285 21.29 12.90 -12.95
C ALA A 285 20.47 13.91 -13.76
N VAL A 286 19.92 13.57 -14.92
CA VAL A 286 19.47 14.60 -15.89
C VAL A 286 18.08 14.37 -16.47
N THR A 287 17.55 13.12 -16.46
CA THR A 287 16.22 12.83 -17.04
C THR A 287 15.05 13.13 -16.10
N GLY A 288 15.32 13.26 -14.81
CA GLY A 288 14.27 13.34 -13.78
C GLY A 288 13.43 12.06 -13.63
N SER A 289 13.87 10.95 -14.25
CA SER A 289 13.23 9.65 -14.14
C SER A 289 13.38 9.09 -12.74
N LYS A 290 12.31 8.59 -12.14
CA LYS A 290 12.31 7.92 -10.84
C LYS A 290 11.91 6.46 -10.99
N GLN A 291 12.56 5.60 -10.24
CA GLN A 291 12.21 4.18 -10.10
C GLN A 291 11.79 3.85 -8.68
N ILE A 292 10.94 2.84 -8.57
CA ILE A 292 10.62 2.22 -7.28
C ILE A 292 11.42 0.92 -7.12
N GLN A 293 11.64 0.52 -5.86
CA GLN A 293 12.23 -0.77 -5.51
C GLN A 293 11.39 -1.43 -4.43
N LEU A 294 11.11 -2.70 -4.60
CA LEU A 294 10.39 -3.54 -3.64
C LEU A 294 11.17 -4.82 -3.36
N LEU A 295 11.34 -5.17 -2.09
CA LEU A 295 12.14 -6.32 -1.66
C LEU A 295 13.59 -6.31 -2.20
N GLY A 296 14.18 -5.13 -2.42
CA GLY A 296 15.52 -4.95 -2.97
C GLY A 296 15.63 -5.15 -4.50
N LEU A 297 14.51 -5.41 -5.16
CA LEU A 297 14.43 -5.55 -6.61
C LEU A 297 13.88 -4.29 -7.27
N SER A 298 14.30 -4.03 -8.51
CA SER A 298 13.77 -2.93 -9.33
C SER A 298 12.25 -3.05 -9.50
N GLY A 299 11.57 -1.93 -9.67
CA GLY A 299 10.13 -1.86 -9.90
C GLY A 299 9.63 -2.72 -11.06
N ASN A 300 10.49 -3.03 -12.02
CA ASN A 300 10.19 -3.91 -13.15
C ASN A 300 9.79 -5.33 -12.73
N TYR A 301 10.23 -5.79 -11.55
CA TYR A 301 9.84 -7.08 -10.95
C TYR A 301 8.57 -7.00 -10.12
N THR A 302 7.99 -5.81 -9.98
CA THR A 302 6.72 -5.57 -9.28
C THR A 302 5.63 -5.31 -10.31
N GLN A 303 4.58 -6.11 -10.28
CA GLN A 303 3.45 -5.91 -11.18
C GLN A 303 2.66 -4.67 -10.76
N LEU A 304 2.71 -3.62 -11.57
CA LEU A 304 1.90 -2.42 -11.38
C LEU A 304 0.57 -2.57 -12.11
N THR A 305 -0.53 -2.43 -11.39
CA THR A 305 -1.89 -2.44 -11.93
C THR A 305 -2.65 -1.18 -11.53
N VAL A 306 -3.59 -0.77 -12.36
CA VAL A 306 -4.57 0.27 -12.05
C VAL A 306 -5.95 -0.39 -12.06
N GLU A 307 -6.56 -0.49 -10.88
CA GLU A 307 -7.86 -1.19 -10.71
C GLU A 307 -7.84 -2.62 -11.28
N ASN A 308 -6.75 -3.36 -11.01
CA ASN A 308 -6.48 -4.72 -11.51
C ASN A 308 -6.36 -4.86 -13.05
N LEU A 309 -6.26 -3.76 -13.79
CA LEU A 309 -5.82 -3.76 -15.19
C LEU A 309 -4.32 -3.48 -15.26
N PRO A 310 -3.60 -3.95 -16.29
CA PRO A 310 -2.18 -3.61 -16.46
C PRO A 310 -1.96 -2.09 -16.43
N GLY A 311 -1.05 -1.64 -15.55
CA GLY A 311 -0.63 -0.25 -15.43
C GLY A 311 0.49 0.12 -16.42
N PRO A 312 1.17 1.26 -16.22
CA PRO A 312 2.32 1.64 -17.02
C PRO A 312 3.41 0.56 -16.96
N ARG A 313 3.80 0.03 -18.11
CA ARG A 313 4.81 -1.01 -18.29
C ARG A 313 5.44 -0.90 -19.68
N GLY A 314 6.47 -1.72 -19.95
CA GLY A 314 7.15 -1.73 -21.26
C GLY A 314 7.85 -0.40 -21.53
N LEU A 315 7.52 0.25 -22.63
CA LEU A 315 8.11 1.55 -23.01
C LEU A 315 7.77 2.67 -22.02
N ALA A 316 6.70 2.56 -21.26
CA ALA A 316 6.34 3.55 -20.24
C ALA A 316 7.22 3.46 -18.98
N THR A 317 8.05 2.44 -18.81
CA THR A 317 8.84 2.21 -17.59
C THR A 317 9.61 3.42 -17.10
N PRO A 318 10.34 4.20 -17.91
CA PRO A 318 11.13 5.33 -17.43
C PRO A 318 10.32 6.43 -16.77
N MET A 319 9.13 6.74 -17.30
CA MET A 319 8.30 7.87 -16.85
C MET A 319 6.93 7.47 -16.33
N GLY A 320 6.58 6.17 -16.36
CA GLY A 320 5.23 5.68 -16.11
C GLY A 320 4.67 5.97 -14.73
N LEU A 321 5.52 6.12 -13.71
CA LEU A 321 5.10 6.53 -12.39
C LEU A 321 4.57 7.98 -12.36
N ASN A 322 5.03 8.84 -13.25
CA ASN A 322 4.55 10.20 -13.41
C ASN A 322 3.18 10.27 -14.14
N TYR A 323 2.80 9.21 -14.87
CA TYR A 323 1.57 9.16 -15.66
C TYR A 323 0.31 8.86 -14.84
N ILE A 324 0.48 8.67 -13.52
CA ILE A 324 -0.61 8.48 -12.56
C ILE A 324 -0.54 9.61 -11.53
N PRO A 325 -1.36 10.67 -11.69
CA PRO A 325 -1.42 11.77 -10.72
C PRO A 325 -1.89 11.28 -9.36
N GLY A 326 -1.22 11.67 -8.29
CA GLY A 326 -1.55 11.25 -6.93
C GLY A 326 -2.94 11.69 -6.47
N THR A 327 -3.44 12.80 -7.02
CA THR A 327 -4.79 13.34 -6.74
C THR A 327 -5.94 12.50 -7.32
N TRP A 328 -5.65 11.63 -8.31
CA TRP A 328 -6.62 10.70 -8.90
C TRP A 328 -6.76 9.42 -8.07
N VAL A 329 -5.81 9.17 -7.16
CA VAL A 329 -5.71 7.93 -6.40
C VAL A 329 -6.58 7.98 -5.15
N GLU A 330 -7.42 6.98 -4.96
CA GLU A 330 -8.19 6.74 -3.74
C GLU A 330 -7.39 5.93 -2.72
N SER A 331 -6.70 4.87 -3.20
CA SER A 331 -5.83 4.04 -2.37
C SER A 331 -4.81 3.28 -3.21
N ILE A 332 -3.72 2.89 -2.56
CA ILE A 332 -2.71 2.00 -3.15
C ILE A 332 -2.67 0.73 -2.30
N GLN A 333 -2.75 -0.41 -2.96
CA GLN A 333 -2.65 -1.73 -2.36
C GLN A 333 -1.29 -2.32 -2.72
N LEU A 334 -0.40 -2.41 -1.74
CA LEU A 334 0.93 -2.98 -1.87
C LEU A 334 0.95 -4.41 -1.34
N THR A 335 1.08 -5.38 -2.20
CA THR A 335 1.21 -6.80 -1.85
C THR A 335 2.66 -7.24 -2.02
N LYS A 336 3.30 -7.70 -0.93
CA LYS A 336 4.63 -8.30 -0.97
C LYS A 336 4.55 -9.78 -1.32
N GLY A 337 5.50 -10.26 -2.13
CA GLY A 337 5.47 -11.61 -2.67
C GLY A 337 4.62 -11.72 -3.93
N ALA A 338 4.54 -12.91 -4.50
CA ALA A 338 3.74 -13.14 -5.71
C ALA A 338 2.27 -12.75 -5.49
N GLY A 339 1.66 -12.04 -6.43
CA GLY A 339 0.24 -11.65 -6.37
C GLY A 339 -0.71 -12.79 -6.72
N SER A 340 -2.02 -12.51 -6.90
CA SER A 340 -2.99 -13.50 -7.39
C SER A 340 -2.69 -13.94 -8.82
N VAL A 341 -2.90 -15.21 -9.14
CA VAL A 341 -2.75 -15.75 -10.51
C VAL A 341 -3.76 -15.15 -11.48
N ALA A 342 -4.90 -14.66 -10.98
CA ALA A 342 -5.92 -14.00 -11.80
C ALA A 342 -5.44 -12.66 -12.38
N ASN A 343 -4.45 -12.01 -11.77
CA ASN A 343 -3.93 -10.70 -12.19
C ASN A 343 -2.78 -10.80 -13.20
N GLY A 344 -2.30 -12.02 -13.51
CA GLY A 344 -1.24 -12.23 -14.48
C GLY A 344 -0.02 -12.98 -13.92
N PHE A 345 1.01 -13.12 -14.76
CA PHE A 345 2.19 -13.94 -14.49
C PHE A 345 3.43 -13.12 -14.09
N GLU A 346 3.42 -11.80 -14.23
CA GLU A 346 4.62 -10.93 -14.12
C GLU A 346 5.03 -10.58 -12.68
N SER A 347 4.21 -10.91 -11.66
CA SER A 347 4.52 -10.58 -10.26
C SER A 347 5.64 -11.46 -9.71
N ILE A 348 6.85 -10.93 -9.55
CA ILE A 348 8.03 -11.56 -8.95
C ILE A 348 8.24 -11.04 -7.53
N ALA A 349 8.50 -9.74 -7.34
CA ALA A 349 8.71 -9.13 -6.03
C ALA A 349 7.40 -8.82 -5.31
N GLY A 350 6.37 -8.49 -6.05
CA GLY A 350 5.08 -8.10 -5.50
C GLY A 350 4.12 -7.55 -6.53
N GLN A 351 3.00 -7.05 -6.03
CA GLN A 351 2.00 -6.35 -6.81
C GLN A 351 1.66 -5.02 -6.15
N ILE A 352 1.60 -3.97 -6.95
CA ILE A 352 1.06 -2.66 -6.56
C ILE A 352 -0.22 -2.45 -7.38
N ASN A 353 -1.36 -2.37 -6.70
CA ASN A 353 -2.62 -2.01 -7.34
C ASN A 353 -3.04 -0.62 -6.90
N VAL A 354 -3.26 0.26 -7.87
CA VAL A 354 -3.73 1.63 -7.65
C VAL A 354 -5.23 1.67 -7.87
N GLU A 355 -5.98 1.99 -6.82
CA GLU A 355 -7.41 2.26 -6.92
C GLU A 355 -7.62 3.74 -7.19
N MET A 356 -8.28 4.06 -8.28
CA MET A 356 -8.65 5.41 -8.66
C MET A 356 -9.93 5.84 -7.92
N LYS A 357 -10.15 7.14 -7.76
CA LYS A 357 -11.43 7.69 -7.30
C LYS A 357 -12.57 7.15 -8.18
N LYS A 358 -13.71 6.87 -7.57
CA LYS A 358 -14.85 6.24 -8.25
C LYS A 358 -15.90 7.28 -8.60
N PRO A 359 -16.46 7.27 -9.83
CA PRO A 359 -17.43 8.28 -10.27
C PRO A 359 -18.64 8.44 -9.35
N GLU A 360 -19.08 7.33 -8.72
CA GLU A 360 -20.27 7.31 -7.86
C GLU A 360 -20.04 7.86 -6.46
N THR A 361 -18.78 7.89 -5.99
CA THR A 361 -18.41 8.32 -4.63
C THR A 361 -17.47 9.51 -4.60
N ALA A 362 -16.91 9.91 -5.73
CA ALA A 362 -16.01 11.04 -5.85
C ALA A 362 -16.70 12.38 -5.53
N GLU A 363 -15.91 13.37 -5.17
CA GLU A 363 -16.38 14.76 -5.02
C GLU A 363 -16.90 15.28 -6.36
N LYS A 364 -18.03 16.02 -6.36
CA LYS A 364 -18.55 16.67 -7.57
C LYS A 364 -17.52 17.57 -8.25
N LEU A 365 -16.73 18.22 -7.43
CA LEU A 365 -15.59 19.03 -7.85
C LEU A 365 -14.44 18.84 -6.85
N TYR A 366 -13.29 18.49 -7.37
CA TYR A 366 -12.02 18.55 -6.65
C TYR A 366 -11.04 19.38 -7.46
N ALA A 367 -10.47 20.41 -6.85
CA ALA A 367 -9.42 21.24 -7.45
C ALA A 367 -8.19 21.25 -6.54
N ASN A 368 -7.02 21.09 -7.10
CA ASN A 368 -5.75 21.17 -6.39
C ASN A 368 -4.74 21.94 -7.23
N VAL A 369 -3.99 22.81 -6.58
CA VAL A 369 -2.82 23.48 -7.15
C VAL A 369 -1.65 23.25 -6.20
N TYR A 370 -0.53 22.89 -6.76
CA TYR A 370 0.76 22.72 -6.10
C TYR A 370 1.82 23.56 -6.80
N VAL A 371 2.68 24.21 -6.03
CA VAL A 371 3.84 24.95 -6.54
C VAL A 371 5.03 24.69 -5.62
N ASN A 372 6.23 24.53 -6.17
CA ASN A 372 7.45 24.38 -5.38
C ASN A 372 8.50 25.45 -5.68
N SER A 373 9.57 25.47 -4.89
CA SER A 373 10.68 26.44 -4.98
C SER A 373 11.45 26.40 -6.30
N MET A 374 11.32 25.34 -7.10
CA MET A 374 11.89 25.24 -8.45
C MET A 374 10.97 25.89 -9.50
N GLY A 375 9.74 26.26 -9.14
CA GLY A 375 8.71 26.74 -10.06
C GLY A 375 7.91 25.62 -10.73
N LYS A 376 8.10 24.35 -10.33
CA LYS A 376 7.22 23.26 -10.77
C LYS A 376 5.82 23.54 -10.27
N THR A 377 4.85 23.48 -11.17
CA THR A 377 3.44 23.71 -10.88
C THR A 377 2.62 22.53 -11.37
N ASP A 378 1.74 22.02 -10.50
CA ASP A 378 0.80 20.94 -10.84
C ASP A 378 -0.63 21.46 -10.61
N ILE A 379 -1.48 21.32 -11.61
CA ILE A 379 -2.90 21.69 -11.56
C ILE A 379 -3.74 20.44 -11.77
N ASN A 380 -4.68 20.20 -10.87
CA ASN A 380 -5.58 19.06 -10.95
C ASN A 380 -7.02 19.53 -10.84
N LEU A 381 -7.88 19.03 -11.72
CA LEU A 381 -9.32 19.27 -11.71
C LEU A 381 -10.06 17.95 -11.95
N ASN A 382 -10.82 17.51 -10.95
CA ASN A 382 -11.63 16.30 -11.05
C ASN A 382 -13.12 16.72 -10.94
N LEU A 383 -13.92 16.23 -11.86
CA LEU A 383 -15.36 16.50 -11.95
C LEU A 383 -16.10 15.17 -11.97
N ALA A 384 -16.99 14.94 -11.00
CA ALA A 384 -17.82 13.73 -10.97
C ALA A 384 -19.31 14.07 -10.92
N GLN A 385 -20.11 13.31 -11.66
CA GLN A 385 -21.55 13.52 -11.74
C GLN A 385 -22.30 12.19 -11.84
N LYS A 386 -23.41 12.09 -11.12
CA LYS A 386 -24.41 11.03 -11.34
C LYS A 386 -25.33 11.44 -12.50
N VAL A 387 -25.53 10.53 -13.44
CA VAL A 387 -26.39 10.70 -14.61
C VAL A 387 -27.57 9.73 -14.49
N GLY A 388 -28.69 10.21 -13.96
CA GLY A 388 -29.80 9.36 -13.62
C GLY A 388 -29.55 8.50 -12.37
N LYS A 389 -30.21 7.32 -12.31
CA LYS A 389 -30.14 6.43 -11.14
C LYS A 389 -29.01 5.39 -11.21
N GLN A 390 -28.56 5.04 -12.39
CA GLN A 390 -27.67 3.89 -12.64
C GLN A 390 -26.31 4.28 -13.23
N TRP A 391 -26.20 5.47 -13.80
CA TRP A 391 -24.97 5.95 -14.43
C TRP A 391 -24.25 6.97 -13.58
N SER A 392 -22.95 6.95 -13.63
CA SER A 392 -22.09 8.00 -13.10
C SER A 392 -20.88 8.20 -14.02
N THR A 393 -20.40 9.43 -14.09
CA THR A 393 -19.24 9.80 -14.90
C THR A 393 -18.26 10.64 -14.10
N GLU A 394 -16.99 10.54 -14.45
CA GLU A 394 -15.91 11.33 -13.87
C GLU A 394 -14.93 11.77 -14.96
N LEU A 395 -14.56 13.03 -14.93
CA LEU A 395 -13.49 13.63 -15.72
C LEU A 395 -12.36 14.03 -14.79
N LEU A 396 -11.18 13.48 -15.01
CA LEU A 396 -9.95 13.75 -14.26
C LEU A 396 -8.97 14.46 -15.19
N LEU A 397 -8.52 15.65 -14.82
CA LEU A 397 -7.57 16.46 -15.56
C LEU A 397 -6.33 16.75 -14.70
N HIS A 398 -5.17 16.63 -15.28
CA HIS A 398 -3.90 16.95 -14.64
C HIS A 398 -2.96 17.60 -15.65
N ASP A 399 -2.34 18.70 -15.23
CA ASP A 399 -1.31 19.41 -15.95
C ASP A 399 -0.15 19.74 -15.01
N ALA A 400 1.05 19.27 -15.35
CA ALA A 400 2.26 19.48 -14.56
C ALA A 400 3.35 20.09 -15.44
N PHE A 401 3.88 21.24 -15.06
CA PHE A 401 4.89 21.93 -15.84
C PHE A 401 6.01 22.53 -14.99
N LEU A 402 7.19 22.56 -15.58
CA LEU A 402 8.39 23.21 -15.07
C LEU A 402 9.10 23.92 -16.22
N TYR A 403 9.26 25.23 -16.13
CA TYR A 403 9.95 26.03 -17.15
C TYR A 403 11.24 26.69 -16.66
N ASN A 404 11.47 26.69 -15.35
CA ASN A 404 12.66 27.28 -14.76
C ASN A 404 13.84 26.29 -14.85
N ASN A 405 14.98 26.74 -15.38
CA ASN A 405 16.23 26.00 -15.30
C ASN A 405 16.82 26.17 -13.90
N MET A 406 17.12 25.08 -13.22
CA MET A 406 17.72 25.06 -11.89
C MET A 406 18.93 24.13 -11.88
N ASP A 407 20.00 24.58 -11.21
CA ASP A 407 21.25 23.87 -11.03
C ASP A 407 21.74 24.15 -9.61
N PHE A 408 21.32 23.32 -8.64
CA PHE A 408 21.68 23.48 -7.22
C PHE A 408 23.07 22.94 -6.91
N ASN A 409 23.49 21.90 -7.61
CA ASN A 409 24.80 21.23 -7.39
C ASN A 409 25.93 21.93 -8.16
N LYS A 410 25.62 22.89 -9.04
CA LYS A 410 26.57 23.72 -9.83
C LYS A 410 27.41 22.89 -10.79
N ASP A 411 26.82 21.87 -11.39
CA ASP A 411 27.48 21.01 -12.40
C ASP A 411 27.22 21.48 -13.83
N MET A 412 26.52 22.59 -14.04
CA MET A 412 26.12 23.18 -15.31
C MET A 412 24.97 22.47 -16.02
N TYR A 413 24.36 21.45 -15.37
CA TYR A 413 23.20 20.73 -15.90
C TYR A 413 21.94 21.09 -15.13
N ARG A 414 20.79 20.91 -15.77
CA ARG A 414 19.51 21.07 -15.09
C ARG A 414 19.29 19.89 -14.13
N ASP A 415 19.04 20.15 -12.87
CA ASP A 415 18.69 19.11 -11.89
C ASP A 415 17.43 18.33 -12.28
N LEU A 416 16.45 18.99 -12.89
CA LEU A 416 15.24 18.39 -13.45
C LEU A 416 14.99 18.95 -14.86
N PRO A 417 14.48 18.10 -15.77
CA PRO A 417 14.13 18.56 -17.11
C PRO A 417 12.95 19.52 -17.06
N THR A 418 13.02 20.56 -17.86
CA THR A 418 11.89 21.48 -18.11
C THR A 418 10.89 20.85 -19.06
N GLY A 419 9.64 21.26 -18.99
CA GLY A 419 8.59 20.77 -19.90
C GLY A 419 7.21 20.72 -19.28
N ASN A 420 6.33 20.00 -19.96
CA ASN A 420 4.93 19.88 -19.59
C ASN A 420 4.45 18.44 -19.74
N LEU A 421 3.68 17.96 -18.77
CA LEU A 421 2.95 16.72 -18.81
C LEU A 421 1.46 17.02 -18.62
N PHE A 422 0.67 16.77 -19.67
CA PHE A 422 -0.78 16.86 -19.61
C PHE A 422 -1.40 15.47 -19.70
N THR A 423 -2.36 15.18 -18.86
CA THR A 423 -3.14 13.93 -18.92
C THR A 423 -4.61 14.17 -18.55
N ALA A 424 -5.50 13.52 -19.28
CA ALA A 424 -6.95 13.56 -19.07
C ALA A 424 -7.52 12.15 -19.14
N LEU A 425 -8.41 11.82 -18.18
CA LEU A 425 -9.16 10.57 -18.15
C LEU A 425 -10.65 10.88 -18.00
N ASN A 426 -11.46 10.41 -18.93
CA ASN A 426 -12.91 10.36 -18.77
C ASN A 426 -13.35 8.91 -18.56
N ARG A 427 -14.17 8.68 -17.54
CA ARG A 427 -14.67 7.34 -17.21
C ARG A 427 -16.14 7.36 -16.86
N TRP A 428 -16.81 6.25 -17.17
CA TRP A 428 -18.23 6.01 -16.95
C TRP A 428 -18.42 4.72 -16.18
N LYS A 429 -19.41 4.71 -15.29
CA LYS A 429 -19.83 3.52 -14.57
C LYS A 429 -21.34 3.37 -14.68
N TYR A 430 -21.79 2.15 -14.97
CA TYR A 430 -23.17 1.70 -14.91
C TYR A 430 -23.32 0.69 -13.79
N GLU A 431 -24.35 0.83 -12.98
CA GLU A 431 -24.69 -0.06 -11.88
C GLU A 431 -26.18 -0.39 -11.98
N GLY A 432 -26.49 -1.54 -12.58
CA GLY A 432 -27.86 -2.01 -12.79
C GLY A 432 -28.41 -2.74 -11.57
N THR A 433 -29.73 -2.72 -11.43
CA THR A 433 -30.43 -3.49 -10.38
C THR A 433 -30.58 -4.97 -10.73
N ASN A 434 -30.29 -5.35 -11.98
CA ASN A 434 -30.42 -6.70 -12.54
C ASN A 434 -29.12 -7.50 -12.58
N GLY A 435 -28.11 -7.11 -11.79
CA GLY A 435 -26.82 -7.79 -11.68
C GLY A 435 -25.75 -7.32 -12.66
N TRP A 436 -26.07 -6.48 -13.64
CA TRP A 436 -25.08 -5.92 -14.57
C TRP A 436 -24.35 -4.73 -13.96
N MET A 437 -23.02 -4.76 -14.07
CA MET A 437 -22.14 -3.65 -13.72
C MET A 437 -21.14 -3.44 -14.84
N THR A 438 -20.98 -2.21 -15.31
CA THR A 438 -20.05 -1.90 -16.39
C THR A 438 -19.29 -0.63 -16.07
N GLN A 439 -18.01 -0.63 -16.41
CA GLN A 439 -17.16 0.54 -16.29
C GLN A 439 -16.28 0.62 -17.54
N PHE A 440 -16.18 1.80 -18.12
CA PHE A 440 -15.29 2.05 -19.26
C PHE A 440 -14.74 3.46 -19.22
N GLY A 441 -13.63 3.68 -19.90
CA GLY A 441 -13.01 4.99 -19.97
C GLY A 441 -11.92 5.08 -21.00
N ALA A 442 -11.55 6.31 -21.31
CA ALA A 442 -10.46 6.68 -22.22
C ALA A 442 -9.57 7.71 -21.57
N LYS A 443 -8.25 7.54 -21.75
CA LYS A 443 -7.21 8.42 -21.23
C LYS A 443 -6.31 8.88 -22.36
N VAL A 444 -5.93 10.14 -22.31
CA VAL A 444 -4.94 10.74 -23.20
C VAL A 444 -3.81 11.31 -22.34
N LEU A 445 -2.58 11.24 -22.87
CA LEU A 445 -1.40 11.76 -22.19
C LEU A 445 -0.42 12.30 -23.24
N THR A 446 0.13 13.47 -22.94
CA THR A 446 1.28 14.04 -23.64
C THR A 446 2.32 14.44 -22.60
N ASP A 447 3.59 14.06 -22.83
CA ASP A 447 4.70 14.43 -21.96
C ASP A 447 5.85 14.97 -22.85
N ARG A 448 6.28 16.20 -22.59
CA ARG A 448 7.31 16.90 -23.35
C ARG A 448 8.36 17.42 -22.38
N LYS A 449 9.56 16.83 -22.42
CA LYS A 449 10.66 17.16 -21.51
C LYS A 449 11.94 17.47 -22.24
N VAL A 450 12.68 18.47 -21.74
CA VAL A 450 14.00 18.88 -22.22
C VAL A 450 14.91 19.07 -21.01
N GLY A 451 16.04 18.37 -21.00
CA GLY A 451 17.06 18.42 -19.95
C GLY A 451 18.47 18.59 -20.53
N GLY A 452 19.47 18.39 -19.67
CA GLY A 452 20.89 18.55 -20.02
C GLY A 452 21.46 19.91 -19.61
N ASP A 453 22.42 20.42 -20.34
CA ASP A 453 23.09 21.69 -20.08
C ASP A 453 22.09 22.84 -19.83
N MET A 454 22.42 23.74 -18.92
CA MET A 454 21.56 24.88 -18.53
C MET A 454 21.16 25.77 -19.70
N ASN A 455 22.01 25.90 -20.71
CA ASN A 455 21.79 26.72 -21.90
C ASN A 455 21.24 25.94 -23.10
N PHE A 456 21.10 24.62 -22.98
CA PHE A 456 20.59 23.78 -24.06
C PHE A 456 19.17 24.16 -24.45
N LYS A 457 18.94 24.28 -25.76
CA LYS A 457 17.63 24.46 -26.37
C LYS A 457 17.47 23.39 -27.44
N ALA A 458 16.34 22.69 -27.44
CA ALA A 458 16.09 21.60 -28.39
C ALA A 458 16.22 22.08 -29.86
N ASN A 459 15.87 23.32 -30.13
CA ASN A 459 16.14 24.00 -31.41
C ASN A 459 17.01 25.22 -31.09
N PRO A 460 18.26 25.34 -31.61
CA PRO A 460 18.86 24.54 -32.72
C PRO A 460 19.82 23.40 -32.29
N HIS A 461 19.93 23.09 -30.95
CA HIS A 461 21.06 22.29 -30.47
C HIS A 461 20.84 20.76 -30.49
N ARG A 462 19.62 20.26 -30.77
CA ARG A 462 19.35 18.81 -30.83
C ARG A 462 20.30 18.13 -31.85
N GLY A 463 21.00 17.06 -31.37
CA GLY A 463 21.94 16.28 -32.21
C GLY A 463 23.28 16.97 -32.49
N SER A 464 23.52 18.19 -31.91
CA SER A 464 24.82 18.84 -32.02
C SER A 464 25.75 18.38 -30.87
N THR A 465 27.07 18.50 -31.12
CA THR A 465 28.13 18.25 -30.11
C THR A 465 28.60 19.52 -29.40
N HIS A 466 27.90 20.65 -29.58
CA HIS A 466 28.25 21.91 -28.91
C HIS A 466 27.72 22.01 -27.50
N MET A 467 26.52 21.44 -27.27
CA MET A 467 25.87 21.42 -25.94
C MET A 467 25.16 20.08 -25.76
N TYR A 468 25.35 19.50 -24.60
CA TYR A 468 24.67 18.26 -24.25
C TYR A 468 23.20 18.53 -23.87
N GLY A 469 22.31 17.87 -24.55
CA GLY A 469 20.90 17.95 -24.22
C GLY A 469 20.17 16.63 -24.37
N LEU A 470 19.09 16.50 -23.69
CA LEU A 470 18.20 15.36 -23.81
C LEU A 470 16.75 15.80 -23.96
N GLY A 471 15.93 14.91 -24.49
CA GLY A 471 14.50 15.13 -24.56
C GLY A 471 13.72 13.83 -24.57
N PHE A 472 12.54 13.89 -23.94
CA PHE A 472 11.51 12.84 -23.98
C PHE A 472 10.21 13.45 -24.48
N ASN A 473 9.74 12.98 -25.62
CA ASN A 473 8.44 13.33 -26.15
C ASN A 473 7.58 12.08 -26.21
N THR A 474 6.56 12.02 -25.39
CA THR A 474 5.65 10.87 -25.30
C THR A 474 4.23 11.28 -25.65
N ASP A 475 3.58 10.49 -26.49
CA ASP A 475 2.14 10.51 -26.72
C ASP A 475 1.58 9.14 -26.38
N ARG A 476 0.50 9.10 -25.57
CA ARG A 476 -0.10 7.86 -25.15
C ARG A 476 -1.61 7.98 -25.09
N TYR A 477 -2.29 7.03 -25.70
CA TYR A 477 -3.73 6.88 -25.71
C TYR A 477 -4.11 5.55 -25.10
N GLU A 478 -4.99 5.55 -24.12
CA GLU A 478 -5.42 4.35 -23.41
C GLU A 478 -6.95 4.23 -23.42
N GLY A 479 -7.45 3.01 -23.51
CA GLY A 479 -8.85 2.69 -23.33
C GLY A 479 -9.05 1.46 -22.48
N PHE A 480 -10.14 1.41 -21.70
CA PHE A 480 -10.47 0.24 -20.92
C PHE A 480 -11.99 0.03 -20.82
N ALA A 481 -12.38 -1.22 -20.60
CA ALA A 481 -13.73 -1.61 -20.26
C ALA A 481 -13.71 -2.78 -19.25
N LYS A 482 -14.62 -2.75 -18.29
CA LYS A 482 -14.90 -3.84 -17.36
C LYS A 482 -16.39 -4.10 -17.41
N ILE A 483 -16.79 -5.31 -17.73
CA ILE A 483 -18.17 -5.74 -17.82
C ILE A 483 -18.35 -6.89 -16.84
N GLY A 484 -19.22 -6.71 -15.87
CA GLY A 484 -19.49 -7.71 -14.83
C GLY A 484 -20.96 -8.06 -14.76
N TYR A 485 -21.24 -9.31 -14.51
CA TYR A 485 -22.57 -9.79 -14.20
C TYR A 485 -22.53 -10.63 -12.92
N VAL A 486 -23.28 -10.19 -11.91
CA VAL A 486 -23.53 -10.94 -10.68
C VAL A 486 -24.89 -11.60 -10.80
N PHE A 487 -24.96 -12.91 -10.64
CA PHE A 487 -26.21 -13.66 -10.75
C PHE A 487 -27.15 -13.28 -9.59
N PRO A 488 -28.33 -12.65 -9.84
CA PRO A 488 -29.16 -12.11 -8.77
C PRO A 488 -29.62 -13.14 -7.73
N GLU A 489 -29.91 -14.36 -8.19
CA GLU A 489 -30.37 -15.47 -7.35
C GLU A 489 -29.20 -16.18 -6.63
N LYS A 490 -27.98 -16.06 -7.17
CA LYS A 490 -26.74 -16.68 -6.67
C LYS A 490 -25.64 -15.64 -6.58
N LYS A 491 -25.76 -14.68 -5.66
CA LYS A 491 -24.84 -13.53 -5.50
C LYS A 491 -23.38 -13.93 -5.30
N TYR A 492 -23.10 -15.16 -4.95
CA TYR A 492 -21.76 -15.73 -4.86
C TYR A 492 -21.16 -16.12 -6.22
N GLN A 493 -21.97 -16.10 -7.27
CA GLN A 493 -21.53 -16.35 -8.65
C GLN A 493 -21.44 -15.04 -9.42
N SER A 494 -20.34 -14.86 -10.12
CA SER A 494 -20.19 -13.74 -11.04
C SER A 494 -19.27 -14.10 -12.20
N ILE A 495 -19.50 -13.42 -13.31
CA ILE A 495 -18.61 -13.44 -14.47
C ILE A 495 -18.19 -12.00 -14.78
N GLY A 496 -16.94 -11.79 -15.09
CA GLY A 496 -16.40 -10.47 -15.41
C GLY A 496 -15.44 -10.52 -16.58
N LEU A 497 -15.58 -9.61 -17.50
CA LEU A 497 -14.65 -9.38 -18.60
C LEU A 497 -13.93 -8.05 -18.38
N GLN A 498 -12.62 -8.09 -18.38
CA GLN A 498 -11.74 -6.93 -18.31
C GLN A 498 -11.03 -6.76 -19.65
N LEU A 499 -11.11 -5.59 -20.23
CA LEU A 499 -10.46 -5.22 -21.47
C LEU A 499 -9.66 -3.95 -21.25
N SER A 500 -8.46 -3.89 -21.79
CA SER A 500 -7.69 -2.64 -21.90
C SER A 500 -6.77 -2.65 -23.12
N GLY A 501 -6.41 -1.47 -23.57
CA GLY A 501 -5.44 -1.33 -24.63
C GLY A 501 -4.85 0.06 -24.66
N PHE A 502 -3.65 0.19 -25.24
CA PHE A 502 -3.00 1.47 -25.42
C PHE A 502 -2.12 1.52 -26.68
N ASP A 503 -1.92 2.72 -27.18
CA ASP A 503 -0.89 3.08 -28.15
C ASP A 503 0.05 4.09 -27.47
N HIS A 504 1.34 3.76 -27.37
CA HIS A 504 2.38 4.57 -26.77
C HIS A 504 3.47 4.84 -27.81
N LYS A 505 3.74 6.12 -28.05
CA LYS A 505 4.82 6.57 -28.92
C LYS A 505 5.77 7.45 -28.14
N GLN A 506 7.07 7.18 -28.31
CA GLN A 506 8.15 7.94 -27.68
C GLN A 506 9.17 8.36 -28.73
N ASP A 507 9.55 9.64 -28.72
CA ASP A 507 10.70 10.20 -29.44
C ASP A 507 11.64 10.80 -28.40
N SER A 508 12.80 10.19 -28.23
CA SER A 508 13.78 10.61 -27.24
C SER A 508 15.20 10.67 -27.81
N TYR A 509 15.99 11.56 -27.22
CA TYR A 509 17.41 11.72 -27.54
C TYR A 509 18.21 12.06 -26.28
N PHE A 510 19.50 11.68 -26.28
CA PHE A 510 20.46 11.85 -25.20
C PHE A 510 21.81 12.24 -25.83
N GLY A 511 22.08 13.56 -25.88
CA GLY A 511 23.17 14.08 -26.72
C GLY A 511 22.99 13.70 -28.18
N THR A 512 23.88 12.87 -28.71
CA THR A 512 23.82 12.35 -30.10
C THR A 512 23.10 11.00 -30.20
N THR A 513 22.82 10.33 -29.05
CA THR A 513 22.10 9.04 -29.04
C THR A 513 20.61 9.27 -29.21
N THR A 514 19.96 8.56 -30.10
CA THR A 514 18.50 8.64 -30.33
C THR A 514 17.84 7.32 -29.95
N TYR A 515 16.70 7.40 -29.27
CA TYR A 515 15.86 6.24 -28.96
C TYR A 515 14.40 6.55 -29.28
N ASN A 516 13.92 5.98 -30.37
CA ASN A 516 12.54 6.14 -30.84
C ASN A 516 11.81 4.81 -30.70
N ALA A 517 10.62 4.85 -30.10
CA ALA A 517 9.92 3.62 -29.77
C ALA A 517 8.40 3.76 -29.87
N LYS A 518 7.75 2.67 -30.27
CA LYS A 518 6.30 2.52 -30.27
C LYS A 518 5.90 1.19 -29.68
N GLN A 519 4.91 1.22 -28.76
CA GLN A 519 4.29 0.02 -28.19
C GLN A 519 2.78 0.11 -28.38
N GLN A 520 2.19 -0.98 -28.87
CA GLN A 520 0.76 -1.20 -28.91
C GLN A 520 0.42 -2.41 -28.04
N ASN A 521 -0.55 -2.25 -27.18
CA ASN A 521 -0.97 -3.30 -26.25
C ASN A 521 -2.47 -3.54 -26.36
N PHE A 522 -2.84 -4.80 -26.22
CA PHE A 522 -4.20 -5.23 -25.96
C PHE A 522 -4.21 -6.29 -24.85
N TYR A 523 -5.11 -6.14 -23.91
CA TYR A 523 -5.31 -7.06 -22.79
C TYR A 523 -6.77 -7.44 -22.67
N ALA A 524 -7.05 -8.73 -22.49
CA ALA A 524 -8.35 -9.27 -22.16
C ALA A 524 -8.24 -10.28 -21.02
N ASN A 525 -9.17 -10.27 -20.08
CA ASN A 525 -9.21 -11.22 -18.96
C ASN A 525 -10.66 -11.53 -18.59
N LEU A 526 -11.09 -12.75 -18.87
CA LEU A 526 -12.40 -13.28 -18.52
C LEU A 526 -12.28 -14.06 -17.21
N ILE A 527 -13.04 -13.67 -16.20
CA ILE A 527 -12.99 -14.22 -14.86
C ILE A 527 -14.36 -14.75 -14.48
N TYR A 528 -14.44 -16.00 -14.09
CA TYR A 528 -15.61 -16.58 -13.44
C TYR A 528 -15.25 -16.92 -11.99
N GLN A 529 -16.11 -16.55 -11.05
CA GLN A 529 -15.97 -16.91 -9.65
C GLN A 529 -17.24 -17.54 -9.10
N SER A 530 -17.08 -18.50 -8.19
CA SER A 530 -18.16 -19.18 -7.49
C SER A 530 -17.62 -19.83 -6.20
N ILE A 531 -18.52 -20.56 -5.54
CA ILE A 531 -18.22 -21.41 -4.39
C ILE A 531 -18.36 -22.89 -4.76
N ILE A 532 -17.73 -23.76 -3.97
CA ILE A 532 -17.90 -25.22 -4.04
C ILE A 532 -18.58 -25.65 -2.74
N ASN A 533 -19.82 -26.12 -2.83
CA ASN A 533 -20.71 -26.53 -1.74
C ASN A 533 -21.05 -25.41 -0.75
N ASN A 534 -20.04 -24.79 -0.12
CA ASN A 534 -20.25 -23.74 0.88
C ASN A 534 -19.26 -22.59 0.71
N THR A 535 -19.45 -21.51 1.46
CA THR A 535 -18.66 -20.26 1.39
C THR A 535 -17.22 -20.37 1.87
N ASN A 536 -16.85 -21.47 2.53
CA ASN A 536 -15.47 -21.74 2.91
C ASN A 536 -14.62 -22.09 1.69
N HIS A 537 -15.23 -22.59 0.64
CA HIS A 537 -14.58 -23.07 -0.57
C HIS A 537 -14.97 -22.17 -1.74
N LYS A 538 -14.10 -21.22 -2.08
CA LYS A 538 -14.31 -20.30 -3.19
C LYS A 538 -13.30 -20.61 -4.29
N PHE A 539 -13.69 -20.36 -5.53
CA PHE A 539 -12.73 -20.46 -6.62
C PHE A 539 -12.93 -19.32 -7.64
N ARG A 540 -11.86 -19.02 -8.33
CA ARG A 540 -11.83 -18.16 -9.51
C ARG A 540 -11.11 -18.93 -10.62
N THR A 541 -11.67 -18.86 -11.81
CA THR A 541 -11.05 -19.43 -13.01
C THR A 541 -11.26 -18.47 -14.17
N GLY A 542 -10.42 -18.58 -15.16
CA GLY A 542 -10.58 -17.68 -16.28
C GLY A 542 -9.56 -17.89 -17.40
N LEU A 543 -9.77 -17.10 -18.44
CA LEU A 543 -8.93 -17.03 -19.62
C LEU A 543 -8.39 -15.62 -19.76
N SER A 544 -7.15 -15.48 -20.16
CA SER A 544 -6.55 -14.18 -20.41
C SER A 544 -5.78 -14.16 -21.71
N TYR A 545 -5.64 -12.98 -22.27
CA TYR A 545 -4.85 -12.73 -23.45
C TYR A 545 -4.10 -11.42 -23.32
N VAL A 546 -2.80 -11.44 -23.53
CA VAL A 546 -1.94 -10.26 -23.62
C VAL A 546 -1.34 -10.21 -25.01
N HIS A 547 -1.44 -9.09 -25.66
CA HIS A 547 -0.80 -8.85 -26.95
C HIS A 547 0.00 -7.55 -26.88
N ASP A 548 1.30 -7.63 -27.08
CA ASP A 548 2.20 -6.49 -27.12
C ASP A 548 2.97 -6.49 -28.43
N LYS A 549 2.98 -5.34 -29.11
CA LYS A 549 3.78 -5.11 -30.32
C LYS A 549 4.73 -3.96 -30.07
N TYR A 550 6.03 -4.21 -30.23
CA TYR A 550 7.10 -3.26 -30.03
C TYR A 550 7.84 -2.96 -31.32
N HIS A 551 8.13 -1.69 -31.54
CA HIS A 551 9.04 -1.19 -32.55
C HIS A 551 9.98 -0.20 -31.85
N GLU A 552 11.25 -0.54 -31.78
CA GLU A 552 12.26 0.27 -31.09
C GLU A 552 13.43 0.53 -32.05
N THR A 553 13.95 1.74 -32.01
CA THR A 553 15.11 2.14 -32.78
C THR A 553 16.09 2.87 -31.87
N LEU A 554 17.23 2.25 -31.58
CA LEU A 554 18.33 2.84 -30.83
C LEU A 554 19.43 3.21 -31.82
N ASN A 555 19.63 4.51 -32.09
CA ASN A 555 20.45 5.00 -33.16
C ASN A 555 20.05 4.37 -34.53
N ALA A 556 20.90 3.57 -35.13
CA ALA A 556 20.64 2.84 -36.39
C ALA A 556 20.18 1.41 -36.17
N GLN A 557 20.08 0.93 -34.91
CA GLN A 557 19.67 -0.44 -34.60
C GLN A 557 18.16 -0.54 -34.40
N HIS A 558 17.54 -1.48 -35.12
CA HIS A 558 16.09 -1.73 -35.04
C HIS A 558 15.77 -3.01 -34.29
N PHE A 559 14.86 -2.92 -33.33
CA PHE A 559 14.36 -4.03 -32.56
C PHE A 559 12.83 -4.10 -32.74
N GLN A 560 12.35 -5.23 -33.22
CA GLN A 560 10.92 -5.45 -33.42
C GLN A 560 10.53 -6.77 -32.79
N ARG A 561 9.42 -6.79 -32.07
CA ARG A 561 8.85 -8.02 -31.54
C ARG A 561 7.35 -7.92 -31.37
N THR A 562 6.71 -9.05 -31.44
CA THR A 562 5.31 -9.25 -31.09
C THR A 562 5.21 -10.36 -30.07
N GLU A 563 4.63 -10.06 -28.93
CA GLU A 563 4.36 -11.01 -27.86
C GLU A 563 2.85 -11.27 -27.77
N ALA A 564 2.44 -12.50 -28.02
CA ALA A 564 1.06 -12.95 -27.81
C ALA A 564 1.07 -14.01 -26.71
N VAL A 565 0.33 -13.76 -25.64
CA VAL A 565 0.33 -14.61 -24.46
C VAL A 565 -1.11 -14.98 -24.06
N PRO A 566 -1.74 -15.98 -24.72
CA PRO A 566 -2.92 -16.62 -24.20
C PRO A 566 -2.60 -17.40 -22.93
N GLY A 567 -3.51 -17.41 -21.98
CA GLY A 567 -3.35 -18.13 -20.73
C GLY A 567 -4.66 -18.51 -20.08
N ALA A 568 -4.60 -19.50 -19.21
CA ALA A 568 -5.72 -19.94 -18.38
C ALA A 568 -5.24 -20.05 -16.93
N PHE A 569 -6.14 -19.77 -15.99
CA PHE A 569 -5.84 -19.86 -14.57
C PHE A 569 -6.97 -20.47 -13.78
N PHE A 570 -6.58 -21.04 -12.65
CA PHE A 570 -7.49 -21.50 -11.61
C PHE A 570 -6.90 -21.12 -10.25
N GLU A 571 -7.71 -20.47 -9.42
CA GLU A 571 -7.34 -20.06 -8.05
C GLU A 571 -8.43 -20.53 -7.10
N TYR A 572 -8.03 -21.33 -6.13
CA TYR A 572 -8.89 -21.86 -5.09
C TYR A 572 -8.58 -21.16 -3.77
N THR A 573 -9.62 -20.76 -3.06
CA THR A 573 -9.53 -20.14 -1.74
C THR A 573 -10.31 -20.98 -0.74
N TYR A 574 -9.62 -21.45 0.29
CA TYR A 574 -10.23 -22.04 1.47
C TYR A 574 -10.15 -21.07 2.64
N GLU A 575 -11.28 -20.81 3.28
CA GLU A 575 -11.36 -19.95 4.46
C GLU A 575 -12.10 -20.70 5.57
N TYR A 576 -11.43 -20.89 6.70
CA TYR A 576 -12.06 -21.44 7.91
C TYR A 576 -12.18 -20.34 8.94
N LEU A 577 -13.37 -19.78 9.06
CA LEU A 577 -13.65 -18.62 9.90
C LEU A 577 -12.61 -17.51 9.65
N THR A 578 -12.20 -16.81 10.70
CA THR A 578 -11.08 -15.86 10.63
C THR A 578 -9.73 -16.48 10.97
N LYS A 579 -9.70 -17.79 11.34
CA LYS A 579 -8.50 -18.46 11.88
C LYS A 579 -7.52 -18.89 10.81
N PHE A 580 -8.02 -19.38 9.68
CA PHE A 580 -7.18 -20.00 8.66
C PHE A 580 -7.68 -19.65 7.25
N SER A 581 -6.77 -19.34 6.37
CA SER A 581 -7.10 -19.14 4.96
C SER A 581 -5.94 -19.60 4.09
N VAL A 582 -6.25 -20.33 3.02
CA VAL A 582 -5.30 -20.71 1.97
C VAL A 582 -5.82 -20.20 0.65
N VAL A 583 -4.93 -19.59 -0.14
CA VAL A 583 -5.17 -19.29 -1.56
C VAL A 583 -4.12 -20.05 -2.35
N ALA A 584 -4.54 -21.00 -3.14
CA ALA A 584 -3.70 -21.79 -4.03
C ALA A 584 -4.13 -21.57 -5.47
N GLY A 585 -3.20 -21.14 -6.30
CA GLY A 585 -3.47 -20.84 -7.70
C GLY A 585 -2.41 -21.41 -8.62
N ILE A 586 -2.85 -21.80 -9.81
CA ILE A 586 -2.00 -22.16 -10.92
C ILE A 586 -2.45 -21.41 -12.17
N ARG A 587 -1.49 -20.96 -12.93
CA ARG A 587 -1.71 -20.32 -14.22
C ARG A 587 -0.77 -20.96 -15.24
N ALA A 588 -1.28 -21.29 -16.40
CA ALA A 588 -0.54 -21.80 -17.55
C ALA A 588 -0.71 -20.82 -18.71
N ASP A 589 0.39 -20.38 -19.28
CA ASP A 589 0.43 -19.40 -20.36
C ASP A 589 1.34 -19.91 -21.49
N HIS A 590 1.04 -19.52 -22.70
CA HIS A 590 1.87 -19.75 -23.88
C HIS A 590 2.36 -18.42 -24.44
N ASN A 591 3.65 -18.12 -24.23
CA ASN A 591 4.25 -16.92 -24.82
C ASN A 591 4.77 -17.27 -26.23
N SER A 592 4.40 -16.48 -27.22
CA SER A 592 4.81 -16.69 -28.63
C SER A 592 6.32 -16.71 -28.84
N LEU A 593 7.12 -16.10 -27.95
CA LEU A 593 8.58 -16.06 -28.01
C LEU A 593 9.25 -17.16 -27.17
N PHE A 594 8.61 -17.63 -26.09
CA PHE A 594 9.26 -18.48 -25.10
C PHE A 594 8.54 -19.83 -24.86
N GLY A 595 7.39 -20.04 -25.52
CA GLY A 595 6.60 -21.27 -25.37
C GLY A 595 5.79 -21.33 -24.07
N TRP A 596 5.44 -22.56 -23.66
CA TRP A 596 4.62 -22.82 -22.48
C TRP A 596 5.36 -22.63 -21.17
N PHE A 597 4.68 -22.01 -20.20
CA PHE A 597 5.16 -21.93 -18.83
C PHE A 597 4.00 -21.90 -17.83
N ALA A 598 4.32 -22.22 -16.57
CA ALA A 598 3.35 -22.19 -15.48
C ALA A 598 3.85 -21.34 -14.32
N THR A 599 2.93 -20.63 -13.67
CA THR A 599 3.20 -19.80 -12.49
C THR A 599 2.33 -20.24 -11.32
N PRO A 600 2.72 -21.32 -10.58
CA PRO A 600 2.02 -21.73 -9.36
C PRO A 600 2.27 -20.74 -8.24
N ARG A 601 1.25 -20.49 -7.39
CA ARG A 601 1.32 -19.60 -6.22
C ARG A 601 0.48 -20.14 -5.08
N VAL A 602 1.00 -20.05 -3.86
CA VAL A 602 0.30 -20.45 -2.64
C VAL A 602 0.51 -19.40 -1.58
N HIS A 603 -0.58 -18.99 -0.95
CA HIS A 603 -0.59 -18.07 0.19
C HIS A 603 -1.37 -18.72 1.33
N LEU A 604 -0.80 -18.71 2.51
CA LEU A 604 -1.41 -19.22 3.71
C LEU A 604 -1.48 -18.10 4.75
N ARG A 605 -2.61 -17.96 5.39
CA ARG A 605 -2.81 -17.11 6.54
C ARG A 605 -3.32 -17.94 7.70
N TYR A 606 -2.66 -17.81 8.84
CA TYR A 606 -3.04 -18.46 10.10
C TYR A 606 -3.08 -17.45 11.22
N GLN A 607 -4.18 -17.46 11.98
CA GLN A 607 -4.39 -16.58 13.12
C GLN A 607 -4.50 -17.44 14.38
N PRO A 608 -3.36 -17.79 15.03
CA PRO A 608 -3.36 -18.60 16.25
C PRO A 608 -4.09 -17.92 17.39
N PHE A 609 -3.99 -16.59 17.48
CA PHE A 609 -4.67 -15.76 18.48
C PHE A 609 -5.34 -14.58 17.76
N SER A 610 -6.36 -13.99 18.37
CA SER A 610 -7.14 -12.87 17.81
C SER A 610 -6.27 -11.65 17.41
N ASN A 611 -5.12 -11.51 18.04
CA ASN A 611 -4.19 -10.41 17.86
C ASN A 611 -2.90 -10.78 17.08
N THR A 612 -2.72 -12.05 16.68
CA THR A 612 -1.52 -12.55 15.99
C THR A 612 -1.89 -13.14 14.65
N THR A 613 -1.27 -12.67 13.58
CA THR A 613 -1.47 -13.22 12.24
C THR A 613 -0.13 -13.63 11.63
N VAL A 614 -0.01 -14.87 11.20
CA VAL A 614 1.14 -15.41 10.48
C VAL A 614 0.73 -15.64 9.02
N ARG A 615 1.60 -15.25 8.07
CA ARG A 615 1.38 -15.54 6.65
C ARG A 615 2.62 -16.18 6.05
N LEU A 616 2.39 -17.15 5.18
CA LEU A 616 3.41 -17.76 4.33
C LEU A 616 3.01 -17.56 2.88
N SER A 617 4.00 -17.35 2.02
CA SER A 617 3.78 -17.22 0.58
C SER A 617 4.90 -17.90 -0.18
N VAL A 618 4.54 -18.60 -1.25
CA VAL A 618 5.46 -19.14 -2.23
C VAL A 618 4.84 -18.97 -3.61
N GLY A 619 5.61 -18.45 -4.57
CA GLY A 619 5.10 -18.30 -5.92
C GLY A 619 6.20 -18.10 -6.95
N ARG A 620 5.91 -18.51 -8.18
CA ARG A 620 6.76 -18.30 -9.35
C ARG A 620 6.22 -17.13 -10.16
N GLY A 621 7.10 -16.23 -10.60
CA GLY A 621 6.81 -15.18 -11.57
C GLY A 621 7.72 -15.28 -12.79
N GLN A 622 7.24 -14.78 -13.93
CA GLN A 622 7.99 -14.71 -15.18
C GLN A 622 7.68 -13.42 -15.92
N ARG A 623 8.68 -12.81 -16.55
CA ARG A 623 8.51 -11.60 -17.37
C ARG A 623 9.49 -11.55 -18.53
N THR A 624 9.16 -10.75 -19.53
CA THR A 624 10.10 -10.37 -20.60
C THR A 624 10.76 -9.04 -20.24
N ALA A 625 12.08 -8.95 -20.29
CA ALA A 625 12.82 -7.72 -20.07
C ALA A 625 12.69 -6.77 -21.27
N ASN A 626 12.43 -5.49 -21.00
CA ASN A 626 12.45 -4.41 -21.99
C ASN A 626 13.75 -3.61 -21.81
N ILE A 627 14.88 -4.22 -22.16
CA ILE A 627 16.21 -3.79 -21.71
C ILE A 627 16.53 -2.34 -22.02
N ILE A 628 16.12 -1.78 -23.16
CA ILE A 628 16.40 -0.38 -23.52
C ILE A 628 15.54 0.56 -22.65
N ALA A 629 14.22 0.36 -22.64
CA ALA A 629 13.31 1.20 -21.89
C ALA A 629 13.53 1.13 -20.36
N GLU A 630 13.93 -0.02 -19.86
CA GLU A 630 14.19 -0.23 -18.41
C GLU A 630 15.55 0.33 -17.95
N ASN A 631 16.44 0.67 -18.90
CA ASN A 631 17.80 1.12 -18.62
C ASN A 631 18.14 2.41 -19.39
N THR A 632 17.19 3.30 -19.58
CA THR A 632 17.42 4.61 -20.26
C THR A 632 18.46 5.46 -19.55
N ALA A 633 18.71 5.25 -18.26
CA ALA A 633 19.79 5.87 -17.50
C ALA A 633 21.19 5.60 -18.13
N VAL A 634 21.40 4.46 -18.77
CA VAL A 634 22.66 4.15 -19.47
C VAL A 634 22.84 5.06 -20.69
N LEU A 635 21.76 5.50 -21.33
CA LEU A 635 21.80 6.36 -22.52
C LEU A 635 22.26 7.79 -22.21
N VAL A 636 22.28 8.18 -20.92
CA VAL A 636 22.86 9.45 -20.47
C VAL A 636 24.33 9.29 -20.05
N SER A 637 25.04 8.41 -20.71
CA SER A 637 26.47 8.16 -20.50
C SER A 637 27.17 7.86 -21.81
N ALA A 638 28.51 7.87 -21.80
CA ALA A 638 29.35 7.41 -22.91
C ALA A 638 29.49 5.88 -22.96
N ARG A 639 28.86 5.14 -22.07
CA ARG A 639 28.91 3.67 -22.04
C ARG A 639 28.29 3.08 -23.30
N GLN A 640 28.96 2.11 -23.90
CA GLN A 640 28.41 1.34 -25.00
C GLN A 640 27.26 0.47 -24.46
N PHE A 641 26.14 0.50 -25.15
CA PHE A 641 24.96 -0.34 -24.84
C PHE A 641 25.13 -1.67 -25.57
N GLU A 642 25.66 -2.69 -24.86
CA GLU A 642 26.09 -3.97 -25.44
C GLU A 642 25.08 -5.09 -25.13
N ILE A 643 24.40 -5.62 -26.16
CA ILE A 643 23.44 -6.71 -26.02
C ILE A 643 24.12 -8.00 -26.45
N LEU A 644 24.33 -8.92 -25.49
CA LEU A 644 24.98 -10.22 -25.71
C LEU A 644 23.95 -11.37 -25.86
N GLY A 645 22.78 -11.07 -26.38
CA GLY A 645 21.77 -12.05 -26.69
C GLY A 645 22.11 -12.82 -27.97
N THR A 646 22.05 -14.14 -27.94
CA THR A 646 22.41 -15.03 -29.04
C THR A 646 21.24 -15.84 -29.61
N GLN A 647 20.04 -15.77 -28.98
CA GLN A 647 18.91 -16.62 -29.31
C GLN A 647 17.98 -15.94 -30.34
N ASN A 648 18.03 -16.40 -31.58
CA ASN A 648 17.12 -15.89 -32.61
C ASN A 648 15.64 -16.07 -32.26
N GLY A 649 14.80 -15.08 -32.60
CA GLY A 649 13.36 -15.10 -32.34
C GLY A 649 12.94 -14.73 -30.92
N LYS A 650 13.88 -14.49 -30.00
CA LYS A 650 13.61 -14.01 -28.65
C LYS A 650 13.79 -12.50 -28.53
N ALA A 651 13.17 -11.91 -27.51
CA ALA A 651 13.32 -10.48 -27.18
C ALA A 651 14.81 -10.16 -26.97
N TYR A 652 15.41 -9.35 -27.83
CA TYR A 652 16.84 -8.98 -27.86
C TYR A 652 17.80 -10.20 -27.86
N GLY A 653 17.33 -11.38 -28.24
CA GLY A 653 18.10 -12.63 -28.19
C GLY A 653 18.30 -13.20 -26.79
N LEU A 654 17.55 -12.72 -25.79
CA LEU A 654 17.70 -13.07 -24.38
C LEU A 654 16.53 -13.96 -23.90
N ASN A 655 16.76 -14.73 -22.83
CA ASN A 655 15.73 -15.52 -22.16
C ASN A 655 14.78 -14.63 -21.32
N PRO A 656 13.55 -15.12 -21.00
CA PRO A 656 12.70 -14.43 -20.06
C PRO A 656 13.29 -14.47 -18.64
N GLU A 657 12.90 -13.52 -17.81
CA GLU A 657 13.30 -13.52 -16.41
C GLU A 657 12.31 -14.34 -15.58
N VAL A 658 12.84 -15.25 -14.77
CA VAL A 658 12.07 -16.21 -13.97
C VAL A 658 12.62 -16.26 -12.55
N ALA A 659 11.73 -16.08 -11.57
CA ALA A 659 12.12 -16.20 -10.17
C ALA A 659 11.06 -16.88 -9.30
N TRP A 660 11.51 -17.49 -8.22
CA TRP A 660 10.70 -17.98 -7.13
C TRP A 660 10.77 -16.99 -5.97
N ASN A 661 9.62 -16.54 -5.53
CA ASN A 661 9.45 -15.76 -4.30
C ASN A 661 8.99 -16.68 -3.17
N LYS A 662 9.58 -16.50 -1.98
CA LYS A 662 9.23 -17.20 -0.74
C LYS A 662 9.16 -16.15 0.36
N GLY A 663 8.09 -16.15 1.16
CA GLY A 663 7.90 -15.14 2.19
C GLY A 663 7.24 -15.68 3.46
N ILE A 664 7.63 -15.09 4.57
CA ILE A 664 6.97 -15.24 5.88
C ILE A 664 6.74 -13.87 6.47
N SER A 665 5.57 -13.66 7.05
CA SER A 665 5.28 -12.45 7.82
C SER A 665 4.48 -12.74 9.06
N ILE A 666 4.74 -11.97 10.12
CA ILE A 666 4.05 -12.03 11.41
C ILE A 666 3.58 -10.62 11.73
N ASP A 667 2.28 -10.47 11.97
CA ASP A 667 1.67 -9.22 12.43
C ASP A 667 1.08 -9.45 13.81
N GLN A 668 1.55 -8.67 14.81
CA GLN A 668 1.10 -8.71 16.20
C GLN A 668 0.42 -7.39 16.55
N LYS A 669 -0.83 -7.47 17.03
CA LYS A 669 -1.55 -6.33 17.63
C LYS A 669 -1.43 -6.40 19.15
N PHE A 670 -1.28 -5.25 19.79
CA PHE A 670 -1.20 -5.15 21.24
C PHE A 670 -1.56 -3.74 21.70
N LYS A 671 -1.62 -3.54 23.02
CA LYS A 671 -1.81 -2.19 23.60
C LYS A 671 -0.47 -1.61 24.04
N LEU A 672 -0.17 -0.41 23.60
CA LEU A 672 0.97 0.39 24.06
C LEU A 672 0.45 1.77 24.46
N PHE A 673 0.79 2.24 25.66
CA PHE A 673 0.20 3.47 26.25
C PHE A 673 -1.35 3.45 26.28
N SER A 674 -1.94 2.28 26.59
CA SER A 674 -3.39 2.02 26.59
C SER A 674 -4.08 2.23 25.24
N ARG A 675 -3.32 2.30 24.14
CA ARG A 675 -3.80 2.49 22.77
C ARG A 675 -3.36 1.36 21.87
N ASP A 676 -4.05 1.23 20.72
CA ASP A 676 -3.73 0.19 19.75
C ASP A 676 -2.35 0.39 19.14
N ALA A 677 -1.54 -0.63 19.21
CA ALA A 677 -0.23 -0.71 18.56
C ALA A 677 -0.16 -1.98 17.70
N SER A 678 0.73 -1.97 16.72
CA SER A 678 1.00 -3.15 15.88
C SER A 678 2.48 -3.26 15.56
N LEU A 679 2.99 -4.47 15.63
CA LEU A 679 4.32 -4.84 15.18
C LEU A 679 4.17 -5.81 14.00
N GLY A 680 4.75 -5.45 12.86
CA GLY A 680 4.88 -6.31 11.70
C GLY A 680 6.34 -6.71 11.51
N ILE A 681 6.57 -7.99 11.22
CA ILE A 681 7.88 -8.52 10.85
C ILE A 681 7.68 -9.33 9.58
N ASP A 682 8.51 -9.10 8.58
CA ASP A 682 8.47 -9.89 7.35
C ASP A 682 9.88 -10.22 6.83
N PHE A 683 9.98 -11.40 6.24
CA PHE A 683 11.15 -11.86 5.51
C PHE A 683 10.71 -12.45 4.18
N PHE A 684 11.33 -11.98 3.10
CA PHE A 684 11.10 -12.45 1.75
C PHE A 684 12.42 -12.80 1.08
N ARG A 685 12.41 -13.89 0.32
CA ARG A 685 13.51 -14.30 -0.55
C ARG A 685 13.03 -14.50 -1.97
N ASN A 686 13.74 -13.89 -2.92
CA ASN A 686 13.59 -14.14 -4.34
C ASN A 686 14.84 -14.86 -4.85
N ASP A 687 14.66 -15.99 -5.53
CA ASP A 687 15.72 -16.74 -6.19
C ASP A 687 15.46 -16.73 -7.70
N PHE A 688 16.35 -16.11 -8.47
CA PHE A 688 16.25 -16.11 -9.93
C PHE A 688 16.81 -17.42 -10.50
N THR A 689 16.00 -18.07 -11.33
CA THR A 689 16.43 -19.19 -12.16
C THR A 689 16.88 -18.73 -13.54
N GLN A 690 16.35 -17.61 -14.00
CA GLN A 690 16.75 -16.90 -15.22
C GLN A 690 16.61 -15.40 -14.96
N GLN A 691 17.59 -14.63 -15.38
CA GLN A 691 17.60 -13.18 -15.28
C GLN A 691 18.39 -12.57 -16.42
N VAL A 692 18.00 -11.39 -16.88
CA VAL A 692 18.85 -10.54 -17.71
C VAL A 692 19.73 -9.71 -16.76
N VAL A 693 21.01 -9.99 -16.79
CA VAL A 693 22.00 -9.24 -15.99
C VAL A 693 22.28 -7.92 -16.70
N VAL A 694 22.23 -6.83 -15.93
CA VAL A 694 22.64 -5.49 -16.33
C VAL A 694 24.01 -5.25 -15.69
N ASP A 695 25.07 -5.45 -16.46
CA ASP A 695 26.43 -5.38 -15.96
C ASP A 695 27.06 -4.03 -16.30
N MET A 696 27.36 -3.24 -15.26
CA MET A 696 27.97 -1.92 -15.30
C MET A 696 29.39 -1.92 -14.69
N GLU A 697 30.00 -3.08 -14.46
CA GLU A 697 31.32 -3.16 -13.80
C GLU A 697 32.47 -2.68 -14.71
N ASP A 698 32.24 -2.58 -16.02
CA ASP A 698 33.15 -1.86 -16.93
C ASP A 698 32.61 -0.44 -17.16
N PRO A 699 33.37 0.62 -16.83
CA PRO A 699 32.90 2.00 -17.01
C PRO A 699 32.80 2.47 -18.47
N ARG A 700 33.25 1.64 -19.44
CA ARG A 700 33.11 1.95 -20.90
C ARG A 700 31.90 1.33 -21.54
N LYS A 701 31.26 0.35 -20.88
CA LYS A 701 30.11 -0.36 -21.43
C LYS A 701 29.11 -0.79 -20.35
N THR A 702 27.92 -1.04 -20.79
CA THR A 702 26.91 -1.76 -20.03
C THR A 702 26.48 -2.97 -20.85
N SER A 703 26.74 -4.15 -20.33
CA SER A 703 26.47 -5.42 -21.03
C SER A 703 25.19 -6.06 -20.50
N PHE A 704 24.36 -6.55 -21.42
CA PHE A 704 23.10 -7.23 -21.15
C PHE A 704 23.20 -8.69 -21.59
N TYR A 705 23.12 -9.61 -20.64
CA TYR A 705 23.27 -11.05 -20.92
C TYR A 705 22.43 -11.91 -19.99
N ASN A 706 22.21 -13.18 -20.36
CA ASN A 706 21.52 -14.13 -19.51
C ASN A 706 22.39 -14.51 -18.30
N LEU A 707 21.79 -14.57 -17.13
CA LEU A 707 22.44 -14.97 -15.88
C LEU A 707 23.15 -16.33 -16.04
N ASP A 708 24.45 -16.34 -15.76
CA ASP A 708 25.26 -17.53 -15.55
C ASP A 708 25.80 -17.49 -14.11
N GLY A 709 25.20 -18.28 -13.22
CA GLY A 709 25.53 -18.27 -11.81
C GLY A 709 24.31 -18.06 -10.91
N LYS A 710 24.47 -17.26 -9.85
CA LYS A 710 23.45 -17.04 -8.81
C LYS A 710 22.97 -15.60 -8.82
N SER A 711 21.65 -15.42 -8.67
CA SER A 711 21.05 -14.11 -8.36
C SER A 711 19.91 -14.29 -7.36
N TYR A 712 19.94 -13.50 -6.29
CA TYR A 712 18.92 -13.55 -5.25
C TYR A 712 18.74 -12.22 -4.53
N SER A 713 17.60 -12.09 -3.87
CA SER A 713 17.29 -10.99 -2.95
C SER A 713 16.73 -11.55 -1.65
N ASN A 714 17.36 -11.25 -0.53
CA ASN A 714 16.82 -11.40 0.82
C ASN A 714 16.39 -10.04 1.34
N SER A 715 15.15 -9.95 1.82
CA SER A 715 14.57 -8.74 2.39
C SER A 715 13.98 -9.04 3.76
N PHE A 716 14.51 -8.40 4.78
CA PHE A 716 13.95 -8.39 6.14
C PHE A 716 13.41 -6.99 6.45
N GLN A 717 12.21 -6.90 7.01
CA GLN A 717 11.64 -5.64 7.48
C GLN A 717 10.90 -5.86 8.81
N THR A 718 11.04 -4.89 9.70
CA THR A 718 10.19 -4.75 10.89
C THR A 718 9.56 -3.36 10.91
N GLU A 719 8.30 -3.27 11.35
CA GLU A 719 7.53 -2.03 11.40
C GLU A 719 6.69 -1.99 12.67
N LEU A 720 6.87 -0.95 13.47
CA LEU A 720 6.12 -0.68 14.69
C LEU A 720 5.25 0.57 14.49
N ASN A 721 3.93 0.41 14.65
CA ASN A 721 2.95 1.50 14.59
C ASN A 721 2.28 1.64 15.95
N PHE A 722 2.28 2.84 16.53
CA PHE A 722 1.62 3.13 17.80
C PHE A 722 1.22 4.60 17.91
N SER A 723 0.35 4.91 18.87
CA SER A 723 -0.11 6.28 19.14
C SER A 723 0.14 6.59 20.61
N PRO A 724 1.26 7.27 20.97
CA PRO A 724 1.58 7.58 22.38
C PRO A 724 0.57 8.56 22.99
N LEU A 725 0.01 9.45 22.19
CA LEU A 725 -0.99 10.44 22.57
C LEU A 725 -2.19 10.39 21.63
N TYR A 726 -3.32 10.98 22.03
CA TYR A 726 -4.49 11.10 21.18
C TYR A 726 -4.17 11.92 19.92
N LYS A 727 -4.45 11.35 18.74
CA LYS A 727 -4.17 11.94 17.42
C LYS A 727 -2.68 12.17 17.10
N PHE A 728 -1.78 11.56 17.84
CA PHE A 728 -0.35 11.54 17.54
C PHE A 728 0.06 10.12 17.19
N ASP A 729 0.36 9.88 15.94
CA ASP A 729 0.75 8.57 15.41
C ASP A 729 2.25 8.53 15.15
N VAL A 730 2.88 7.44 15.54
CA VAL A 730 4.30 7.16 15.34
C VAL A 730 4.42 5.85 14.56
N ARG A 731 5.21 5.88 13.49
CA ARG A 731 5.61 4.70 12.72
C ARG A 731 7.12 4.63 12.71
N LEU A 732 7.67 3.52 13.16
CA LEU A 732 9.09 3.22 13.10
C LEU A 732 9.28 1.98 12.25
N ALA A 733 10.25 1.98 11.36
CA ALA A 733 10.57 0.79 10.59
C ALA A 733 12.09 0.65 10.38
N TYR A 734 12.52 -0.58 10.28
CA TYR A 734 13.88 -0.94 9.89
C TYR A 734 13.84 -2.01 8.82
N ARG A 735 14.73 -1.90 7.85
CA ARG A 735 14.83 -2.83 6.72
C ARG A 735 16.29 -3.17 6.44
N LEU A 736 16.51 -4.45 6.13
CA LEU A 736 17.79 -5.00 5.71
C LEU A 736 17.61 -5.71 4.35
N PHE A 737 18.47 -5.37 3.38
CA PHE A 737 18.58 -6.08 2.11
C PHE A 737 19.94 -6.77 1.97
N ASP A 738 19.92 -8.02 1.48
CA ASP A 738 21.08 -8.73 0.98
C ASP A 738 20.75 -9.20 -0.44
N VAL A 739 21.15 -8.42 -1.44
CA VAL A 739 20.85 -8.64 -2.85
C VAL A 739 22.13 -8.80 -3.61
N LYS A 740 22.28 -9.96 -4.24
CA LYS A 740 23.49 -10.29 -5.01
C LYS A 740 23.13 -10.90 -6.37
N SER A 741 23.98 -10.61 -7.34
CA SER A 741 23.93 -11.23 -8.67
C SER A 741 25.35 -11.56 -9.14
N THR A 742 25.45 -12.56 -10.02
CA THR A 742 26.73 -12.88 -10.66
C THR A 742 26.94 -11.93 -11.83
N TYR A 743 28.03 -11.16 -11.77
CA TYR A 743 28.52 -10.27 -12.80
C TYR A 743 29.88 -10.80 -13.27
N ASP A 744 30.01 -11.16 -14.54
CA ASP A 744 31.25 -11.71 -15.12
C ASP A 744 31.88 -12.79 -14.22
N GLY A 745 31.07 -13.81 -13.83
CA GLY A 745 31.50 -14.92 -12.98
C GLY A 745 31.70 -14.61 -11.49
N LYS A 746 31.56 -13.34 -11.05
CA LYS A 746 31.70 -12.91 -9.66
C LYS A 746 30.38 -12.59 -9.01
N LEU A 747 30.09 -13.18 -7.84
CA LEU A 747 28.87 -12.88 -7.07
C LEU A 747 29.07 -11.58 -6.27
N LEU A 748 28.51 -10.47 -6.74
CA LEU A 748 28.64 -9.14 -6.13
C LEU A 748 27.30 -8.64 -5.60
N GLU A 749 27.36 -7.69 -4.67
CA GLU A 749 26.18 -6.95 -4.21
C GLU A 749 25.61 -6.11 -5.35
N LYS A 750 24.28 -6.03 -5.44
CA LYS A 750 23.60 -5.18 -6.43
C LYS A 750 24.05 -3.72 -6.23
N PRO A 751 24.53 -3.03 -7.26
CA PRO A 751 24.95 -1.64 -7.13
C PRO A 751 23.78 -0.69 -6.87
N LEU A 752 24.10 0.48 -6.32
CA LEU A 752 23.18 1.61 -6.08
C LEU A 752 21.98 1.28 -5.17
N LEU A 753 22.13 0.25 -4.31
CA LEU A 753 21.10 -0.21 -3.38
C LEU A 753 21.60 -0.09 -1.93
N SER A 754 20.84 0.60 -1.05
CA SER A 754 21.17 0.65 0.39
C SER A 754 20.85 -0.68 1.05
N ARG A 755 21.82 -1.23 1.78
CA ARG A 755 21.67 -2.46 2.54
C ARG A 755 20.77 -2.27 3.76
N HIS A 756 20.92 -1.15 4.48
CA HIS A 756 20.16 -0.81 5.67
C HIS A 756 19.36 0.47 5.44
N ARG A 757 18.12 0.46 5.88
CA ARG A 757 17.28 1.66 5.93
C ARG A 757 16.55 1.71 7.26
N ALA A 758 16.58 2.85 7.93
CA ALA A 758 15.75 3.14 9.08
C ALA A 758 14.78 4.28 8.72
N PHE A 759 13.56 4.16 9.20
CA PHE A 759 12.45 5.05 8.87
C PHE A 759 11.71 5.44 10.14
N ALA A 760 11.38 6.71 10.29
CA ALA A 760 10.47 7.22 11.30
C ALA A 760 9.49 8.22 10.68
N ASN A 761 8.20 8.06 10.97
CA ASN A 761 7.16 9.02 10.60
C ASN A 761 6.36 9.41 11.84
N LEU A 762 6.20 10.71 12.04
CA LEU A 762 5.47 11.33 13.14
C LEU A 762 4.32 12.13 12.54
N ALA A 763 3.08 11.82 12.91
CA ALA A 763 1.90 12.49 12.39
C ALA A 763 1.00 12.98 13.54
N TYR A 764 0.63 14.25 13.54
CA TYR A 764 -0.24 14.84 14.54
C TYR A 764 -1.41 15.61 13.90
N GLU A 765 -2.62 15.39 14.41
CA GLU A 765 -3.83 16.03 13.91
C GLU A 765 -4.62 16.70 15.04
N LYS A 766 -4.89 18.02 14.95
CA LYS A 766 -5.71 18.75 15.93
C LYS A 766 -6.43 19.91 15.27
N ASN A 767 -7.75 20.00 15.48
CA ASN A 767 -8.59 21.14 15.08
C ASN A 767 -8.40 21.56 13.60
N GLY A 768 -8.33 20.59 12.69
CA GLY A 768 -8.11 20.81 11.26
C GLY A 768 -6.66 21.10 10.87
N TRP A 769 -5.73 21.23 11.82
CA TRP A 769 -4.30 21.21 11.57
C TRP A 769 -3.80 19.76 11.47
N LYS A 770 -2.92 19.51 10.52
CA LYS A 770 -2.18 18.25 10.38
C LYS A 770 -0.70 18.57 10.26
N PHE A 771 0.11 17.85 10.98
CA PHE A 771 1.57 17.94 10.96
C PHE A 771 2.10 16.56 10.64
N ASP A 772 2.99 16.47 9.69
CA ASP A 772 3.67 15.24 9.32
C ASP A 772 5.17 15.50 9.24
N PHE A 773 5.96 14.58 9.78
CA PHE A 773 7.41 14.63 9.72
C PHE A 773 7.96 13.22 9.49
N THR A 774 8.80 13.08 8.48
CA THR A 774 9.39 11.81 8.08
C THR A 774 10.90 11.92 8.06
N ILE A 775 11.59 10.92 8.64
CA ILE A 775 13.03 10.74 8.60
C ILE A 775 13.35 9.42 7.95
N ASN A 776 14.26 9.43 6.98
CA ASN A 776 14.81 8.26 6.31
C ASN A 776 16.32 8.25 6.41
N TYR A 777 16.88 7.27 7.11
CA TYR A 777 18.30 6.94 7.06
C TYR A 777 18.54 5.89 5.97
N ASN A 778 19.55 6.09 5.14
CA ASN A 778 20.00 5.17 4.12
C ASN A 778 21.51 4.90 4.31
N SER A 779 21.88 3.62 4.43
CA SER A 779 23.27 3.23 4.49
C SER A 779 23.97 3.40 3.15
N SER A 780 25.30 3.33 3.16
CA SER A 780 26.14 3.31 1.97
C SER A 780 25.64 2.31 0.92
N LYS A 781 25.93 2.64 -0.32
CA LYS A 781 25.59 1.86 -1.51
C LYS A 781 26.86 1.52 -2.28
N ARG A 782 26.96 0.28 -2.76
CA ARG A 782 28.05 -0.09 -3.68
C ARG A 782 27.88 0.69 -5.00
N ILE A 783 28.98 1.26 -5.46
CA ILE A 783 29.06 1.92 -6.77
C ILE A 783 29.78 0.95 -7.74
N PRO A 784 29.32 0.79 -8.99
CA PRO A 784 30.02 0.01 -10.00
C PRO A 784 31.46 0.48 -10.18
N SER A 785 32.36 -0.41 -10.55
CA SER A 785 33.78 -0.07 -10.66
C SER A 785 34.02 1.00 -11.74
N THR A 786 34.78 2.01 -11.37
CA THR A 786 35.29 3.04 -12.28
C THR A 786 36.82 3.08 -12.27
N ALA A 787 37.48 2.03 -11.78
CA ALA A 787 38.92 1.99 -11.57
C ALA A 787 39.77 2.11 -12.85
N SER A 788 39.18 1.80 -14.01
CA SER A 788 39.82 1.97 -15.32
C SER A 788 39.72 3.38 -15.89
N ASN A 789 39.03 4.31 -15.20
CA ASN A 789 39.00 5.72 -15.55
C ASN A 789 40.35 6.41 -15.20
N PRO A 790 40.68 7.57 -15.80
CA PRO A 790 41.73 8.46 -15.31
C PRO A 790 41.52 8.74 -13.82
N SER A 791 42.61 8.87 -13.08
CA SER A 791 42.57 9.00 -11.61
C SER A 791 41.68 10.13 -11.10
N ALA A 792 41.56 11.23 -11.84
CA ALA A 792 40.67 12.35 -11.50
C ALA A 792 39.19 12.03 -11.66
N LEU A 793 38.82 10.97 -12.38
CA LEU A 793 37.44 10.57 -12.69
C LEU A 793 37.01 9.26 -12.00
N VAL A 794 37.91 8.69 -11.17
CA VAL A 794 37.59 7.47 -10.42
C VAL A 794 36.61 7.82 -9.31
N GLN A 795 35.47 7.09 -9.25
CA GLN A 795 34.48 7.21 -8.20
C GLN A 795 34.80 6.29 -7.01
N PRO A 796 34.41 6.65 -5.79
CA PRO A 796 34.49 5.75 -4.65
C PRO A 796 33.73 4.45 -4.90
N THR A 797 34.19 3.33 -4.33
CA THR A 797 33.49 2.03 -4.44
C THR A 797 32.21 1.96 -3.61
N GLN A 798 32.07 2.86 -2.62
CA GLN A 798 30.91 3.00 -1.74
C GLN A 798 30.52 4.46 -1.62
N SER A 799 29.19 4.72 -1.63
CA SER A 799 28.65 6.03 -1.27
C SER A 799 28.76 6.32 0.22
N PRO A 800 28.68 7.56 0.69
CA PRO A 800 28.40 7.85 2.09
C PRO A 800 26.98 7.41 2.49
N ASP A 801 26.78 7.24 3.80
CA ASP A 801 25.46 7.16 4.40
C ASP A 801 24.77 8.53 4.36
N TYR A 802 23.44 8.56 4.31
CA TYR A 802 22.73 9.84 4.33
C TYR A 802 21.34 9.75 4.97
N VAL A 803 20.87 10.91 5.41
CA VAL A 803 19.54 11.08 6.02
C VAL A 803 18.72 12.07 5.22
N LEU A 804 17.48 11.70 4.91
CA LEU A 804 16.50 12.59 4.31
C LEU A 804 15.41 12.91 5.32
N MET A 805 15.00 14.18 5.37
CA MET A 805 13.94 14.66 6.25
C MET A 805 12.92 15.41 5.41
N ASN A 806 11.65 15.01 5.55
CA ASN A 806 10.51 15.68 4.89
C ASN A 806 9.50 16.11 5.94
N ALA A 807 8.86 17.26 5.76
CA ALA A 807 7.81 17.74 6.65
C ALA A 807 6.68 18.41 5.88
N GLN A 808 5.47 18.29 6.38
CA GLN A 808 4.31 19.02 5.88
C GLN A 808 3.42 19.50 7.03
N ILE A 809 2.93 20.71 6.90
CA ILE A 809 1.84 21.26 7.70
C ILE A 809 0.66 21.56 6.80
N SER A 810 -0.54 21.20 7.21
CA SER A 810 -1.75 21.59 6.49
C SER A 810 -2.85 22.04 7.44
N LYS A 811 -3.72 22.90 6.93
CA LYS A 811 -4.89 23.41 7.64
C LYS A 811 -6.12 23.27 6.79
N THR A 812 -7.10 22.51 7.30
CA THR A 812 -8.44 22.47 6.72
C THR A 812 -9.27 23.61 7.33
N LEU A 813 -9.73 24.53 6.50
CA LEU A 813 -10.64 25.60 6.88
C LEU A 813 -12.06 25.03 6.91
N SER A 814 -12.74 25.20 8.05
CA SER A 814 -14.10 24.69 8.26
C SER A 814 -15.12 25.49 7.46
N GLY A 815 -16.08 24.83 6.81
CA GLY A 815 -17.15 25.44 6.04
C GLY A 815 -17.95 24.42 5.26
N LYS A 816 -19.05 24.83 4.62
CA LYS A 816 -19.84 23.96 3.72
C LYS A 816 -19.02 23.43 2.53
N LYS A 817 -17.93 24.14 2.17
CA LYS A 817 -17.00 23.78 1.10
C LYS A 817 -15.57 23.78 1.71
N PRO A 818 -15.05 22.65 2.15
CA PRO A 818 -13.76 22.59 2.82
C PRO A 818 -12.63 22.98 1.85
N LEU A 819 -11.79 23.91 2.28
CA LEU A 819 -10.54 24.28 1.65
C LEU A 819 -9.39 23.86 2.57
N GLU A 820 -8.46 23.07 2.06
CA GLU A 820 -7.23 22.70 2.75
C GLU A 820 -6.06 23.44 2.11
N ILE A 821 -5.27 24.14 2.91
CA ILE A 821 -4.02 24.79 2.50
C ILE A 821 -2.88 23.99 3.11
N TYR A 822 -1.82 23.74 2.36
CA TYR A 822 -0.66 23.02 2.83
C TYR A 822 0.65 23.70 2.43
N LEU A 823 1.65 23.55 3.31
CA LEU A 823 3.03 23.98 3.13
C LEU A 823 3.93 22.84 3.58
N GLY A 824 4.96 22.55 2.83
CA GLY A 824 5.89 21.48 3.19
C GLY A 824 7.26 21.69 2.61
N GLY A 825 8.14 20.75 2.94
CA GLY A 825 9.48 20.72 2.42
C GLY A 825 10.01 19.29 2.35
N GLU A 826 10.68 19.00 1.27
CA GLU A 826 11.41 17.78 1.03
C GLU A 826 12.90 18.03 1.18
N ASN A 827 13.61 16.98 1.62
CA ASN A 827 15.06 17.06 1.83
C ASN A 827 15.47 18.27 2.66
N LEU A 828 14.81 18.48 3.80
CA LEU A 828 15.04 19.64 4.67
C LEU A 828 16.51 19.79 5.12
N GLY A 829 17.25 18.67 5.19
CA GLY A 829 18.68 18.63 5.45
C GLY A 829 19.55 19.19 4.33
N ASN A 830 18.97 19.48 3.17
CA ASN A 830 19.67 19.95 1.97
C ASN A 830 20.83 19.04 1.55
N TYR A 831 20.64 17.72 1.71
CA TYR A 831 21.63 16.74 1.29
C TYR A 831 21.45 16.39 -0.18
N PHE A 832 22.55 16.37 -0.95
CA PHE A 832 22.54 15.91 -2.35
C PHE A 832 23.87 15.26 -2.70
N GLN A 833 23.84 14.41 -3.72
CA GLN A 833 25.02 13.73 -4.24
C GLN A 833 25.96 14.76 -4.88
N GLN A 834 27.18 14.83 -4.33
CA GLN A 834 28.28 15.59 -4.95
C GLN A 834 28.78 14.83 -6.18
N ASN A 835 29.17 15.55 -7.24
CA ASN A 835 29.68 14.96 -8.47
C ASN A 835 28.74 13.89 -9.05
N ALA A 836 27.46 14.23 -9.20
CA ALA A 836 26.45 13.32 -9.72
C ALA A 836 26.73 12.89 -11.17
N ILE A 837 27.46 13.70 -11.92
CA ILE A 837 27.92 13.45 -13.29
C ILE A 837 29.45 13.29 -13.29
N VAL A 838 29.92 12.19 -13.86
CA VAL A 838 31.35 11.99 -14.14
C VAL A 838 31.72 12.71 -15.41
N ASP A 839 32.80 13.48 -15.40
CA ASP A 839 33.32 14.29 -16.54
C ASP A 839 32.28 15.24 -17.17
N PRO A 840 31.59 16.10 -16.38
CA PRO A 840 30.50 16.94 -16.88
C PRO A 840 30.94 17.97 -17.90
N MET A 841 32.23 18.33 -17.90
CA MET A 841 32.80 19.30 -18.86
C MET A 841 33.04 18.72 -20.24
N ASN A 842 33.06 17.39 -20.40
CA ASN A 842 33.28 16.69 -21.67
C ASN A 842 32.11 15.71 -21.95
N PRO A 843 30.87 16.19 -22.15
CA PRO A 843 29.69 15.31 -22.24
C PRO A 843 29.68 14.42 -23.50
N PHE A 844 30.51 14.67 -24.47
CA PHE A 844 30.70 13.82 -25.64
C PHE A 844 32.02 13.05 -25.61
N GLY A 845 32.76 13.17 -24.49
CA GLY A 845 34.00 12.42 -24.21
C GLY A 845 33.69 11.00 -23.74
N SER A 846 34.72 10.14 -23.76
CA SER A 846 34.59 8.71 -23.45
C SER A 846 34.32 8.41 -21.99
N TYR A 847 34.36 9.40 -21.11
CA TYR A 847 34.24 9.22 -19.65
C TYR A 847 32.98 9.84 -19.07
N PHE A 848 32.17 10.53 -19.87
CA PHE A 848 30.91 11.12 -19.42
C PHE A 848 29.94 10.05 -18.88
N ASP A 849 29.47 10.21 -17.66
CA ASP A 849 28.50 9.27 -17.08
C ASP A 849 27.59 9.95 -16.04
N ALA A 850 26.31 10.08 -16.36
CA ALA A 850 25.28 10.61 -15.47
C ALA A 850 24.39 9.52 -14.84
N SER A 851 24.77 8.24 -15.00
CA SER A 851 23.95 7.09 -14.55
C SER A 851 24.26 6.58 -13.14
N LEU A 852 25.34 7.05 -12.50
CA LEU A 852 25.84 6.54 -11.22
C LEU A 852 25.20 7.26 -10.02
N ILE A 853 23.87 7.24 -9.93
CA ILE A 853 23.10 7.95 -8.90
C ILE A 853 22.82 7.07 -7.70
N TRP A 854 23.41 7.44 -6.57
CA TRP A 854 23.23 6.78 -5.27
C TRP A 854 22.47 7.63 -4.24
N GLY A 855 22.33 8.95 -4.44
CA GLY A 855 21.68 9.89 -3.52
C GLY A 855 20.70 10.81 -4.22
N PRO A 856 20.11 11.77 -3.50
CA PRO A 856 19.31 12.82 -4.12
C PRO A 856 20.17 13.66 -5.06
N ILE A 857 19.60 14.07 -6.20
CA ILE A 857 20.26 14.99 -7.14
C ILE A 857 19.81 16.44 -6.92
N THR A 858 18.65 16.63 -6.30
CA THR A 858 18.11 17.95 -5.94
C THR A 858 18.33 18.24 -4.46
N GLY A 859 18.63 19.50 -4.11
CA GLY A 859 18.72 19.98 -2.74
C GLY A 859 17.35 20.08 -2.06
N ARG A 860 17.26 20.95 -1.05
CA ARG A 860 16.00 21.24 -0.33
C ARG A 860 14.96 21.81 -1.26
N MET A 861 13.74 21.27 -1.21
CA MET A 861 12.61 21.74 -1.99
C MET A 861 11.46 22.15 -1.05
N ILE A 862 11.06 23.40 -1.11
CA ILE A 862 9.89 23.91 -0.37
C ILE A 862 8.72 23.97 -1.32
N TYR A 863 7.53 23.59 -0.85
CA TYR A 863 6.32 23.60 -1.65
C TYR A 863 5.12 24.12 -0.88
N ALA A 864 4.14 24.66 -1.60
CA ALA A 864 2.85 25.08 -1.08
C ALA A 864 1.74 24.72 -2.05
N GLY A 865 0.53 24.65 -1.55
CA GLY A 865 -0.63 24.43 -2.39
C GLY A 865 -1.94 24.44 -1.62
N PHE A 866 -3.02 24.18 -2.37
CA PHE A 866 -4.34 24.06 -1.78
C PHE A 866 -5.15 22.92 -2.41
N ARG A 867 -6.12 22.41 -1.67
CA ARG A 867 -7.09 21.39 -2.09
C ARG A 867 -8.49 21.92 -1.76
N PHE A 868 -9.34 21.97 -2.77
CA PHE A 868 -10.72 22.41 -2.65
C PHE A 868 -11.67 21.29 -3.08
N LYS A 869 -12.71 21.03 -2.29
CA LYS A 869 -13.64 19.92 -2.51
C LYS A 869 -15.10 20.40 -2.44
N ILE A 870 -15.93 19.97 -3.39
CA ILE A 870 -17.42 20.07 -3.33
C ILE A 870 -17.97 18.66 -3.37
N LYS A 871 -18.67 18.24 -2.32
CA LYS A 871 -19.33 16.91 -2.25
C LYS A 871 -20.67 16.90 -3.00
#